data_bf3316b39b78fe4554a4e06bffaa3ba7
#
_entry.id   bf3316b39b78fe4554a4e06bffaa3ba7
#
_cell.length_a   1.000
_cell.length_b   1.000
_cell.length_c   1.000
_cell.angle_alpha   90.00
_cell.angle_beta   90.00
_cell.angle_gamma   90.00
#
_symmetry.space_group_name_H-M   'P 1'
#
loop_
_entity.id
_entity.type
_entity.pdbx_description
1 polymer ?
#
loop_
_entity_poly.entity_id
_entity_poly.type
_entity_poly.pdbx_seq_one_letter_code
_entity_poly.pdbx_strand_id
1 'polypeptide(L)'
;MKNIAAASLLAALAAAAGPGVYAQVNPTEQDRDLLSREYTGKVYSPYAERDFATNVYFGDTHLHTDMSMDAGAFGNRLGMDEAYKFARGEQVNSSNGGPVRLSRPLDFLVVADHSDNMGFFPDMFAGKPFILADPTGKKWYDMIKQGKGVDVAIELISLFSQGQFPKALIYTPDSAPYKAAWADTVAAAERYNDPGKFTAFIGYEWTSLIMGNNMHRVVVYRDGGDKGGQMVPYTTVPPLGSPNPRDLWKWLAEYEQKTGGNVLAIAHNGNLSNGIMFPISEQYDGKKLDVDYVTQRANWEPLYEATQIKGDGEAHPLLSPNDEFANYETWDFGNLDLSAKKTDAMLSGEYAREALKRGLQLEAELGTNPYKFGMIGSTDSHTSLAAVQEDNFFGKHSGAEPAPERLTHAFMSNVNGTIMGWQQVASGLAAVWAKENTREALFDAMERKEVYATTGPRMMVRFFGGWDFTDKDLNNREPAFAGYERGVPMGGDLPAAQAGKAPSFLVFALRDPIGGNLDRIQIIKGWYDGKKQHEKVYDVAWSGDRKPGKDGKVPPVGNTVDAKTASWTNTIGASELGAVWTDPDFDPDQRAFYYARVIQIPTPRWSTYDAFRFGVPLPDGAPVATQDRAYTSPIWFNP
;
A
#
# COMPACT_ATOMS: atom_id res chain seq x y z
N MET A 1 64.79 -38.95 29.18
CA MET A 1 63.64 -39.66 28.61
C MET A 1 62.38 -39.47 29.45
N LYS A 2 62.01 -38.23 29.80
CA LYS A 2 60.76 -37.92 30.56
C LYS A 2 59.92 -36.81 29.95
N ASN A 3 60.31 -36.24 28.82
CA ASN A 3 59.59 -35.11 28.20
C ASN A 3 58.90 -35.43 26.83
N ILE A 4 58.90 -36.71 26.42
CA ILE A 4 58.24 -37.09 25.13
C ILE A 4 56.84 -37.68 25.36
N ALA A 5 56.52 -38.16 26.58
CA ALA A 5 55.23 -38.77 26.86
C ALA A 5 54.11 -37.74 27.12
N ALA A 6 54.44 -36.48 27.53
CA ALA A 6 53.45 -35.44 27.79
C ALA A 6 52.93 -34.73 26.52
N ALA A 7 53.75 -34.66 25.46
CA ALA A 7 53.34 -34.04 24.18
C ALA A 7 52.42 -34.92 23.34
N SER A 8 52.49 -36.24 23.49
CA SER A 8 51.63 -37.19 22.75
C SER A 8 50.24 -37.32 23.35
N LEU A 9 50.03 -37.02 24.59
CA LEU A 9 48.70 -37.03 25.23
C LEU A 9 47.87 -35.77 24.93
N LEU A 10 48.51 -34.61 24.72
CA LEU A 10 47.83 -33.39 24.30
C LEU A 10 47.43 -33.41 22.83
N ALA A 11 48.15 -34.09 21.96
CA ALA A 11 47.84 -34.25 20.55
C ALA A 11 46.68 -35.23 20.32
N ALA A 12 46.44 -36.20 21.19
CA ALA A 12 45.35 -37.15 21.10
C ALA A 12 44.03 -36.59 21.59
N LEU A 13 44.01 -35.56 22.47
CA LEU A 13 42.79 -34.88 22.91
C LEU A 13 42.32 -33.80 21.89
N ALA A 14 43.21 -33.28 21.02
CA ALA A 14 42.81 -32.29 20.00
C ALA A 14 42.20 -32.91 18.75
N ALA A 15 42.38 -34.22 18.53
CA ALA A 15 41.85 -34.94 17.34
C ALA A 15 40.45 -35.56 17.54
N ALA A 16 39.88 -35.46 18.77
CA ALA A 16 38.54 -35.97 19.11
C ALA A 16 37.41 -34.90 19.13
N ALA A 17 37.78 -33.63 18.83
CA ALA A 17 36.77 -32.57 18.63
C ALA A 17 36.29 -32.57 17.17
N GLY A 18 35.32 -33.39 16.86
CA GLY A 18 34.50 -33.23 15.66
C GLY A 18 33.79 -31.89 15.69
N PRO A 19 33.20 -31.39 14.56
CA PRO A 19 32.55 -30.08 14.50
C PRO A 19 31.51 -30.00 15.59
N GLY A 20 31.72 -29.04 16.51
CA GLY A 20 31.06 -29.00 17.79
C GLY A 20 29.55 -28.88 17.68
N VAL A 21 28.87 -29.90 18.15
CA VAL A 21 27.60 -29.69 18.83
C VAL A 21 27.96 -28.93 20.12
N TYR A 22 27.74 -27.63 20.13
CA TYR A 22 27.66 -26.90 21.40
C TYR A 22 26.48 -27.50 22.15
N ALA A 23 26.74 -28.47 23.04
CA ALA A 23 25.74 -28.94 23.98
C ALA A 23 25.32 -27.67 24.75
N GLN A 24 24.09 -27.25 24.57
CA GLN A 24 23.49 -26.22 25.39
C GLN A 24 23.47 -26.82 26.81
N VAL A 25 24.41 -26.39 27.64
CA VAL A 25 24.44 -26.78 29.07
C VAL A 25 23.25 -26.04 29.70
N ASN A 26 22.11 -26.71 29.81
CA ASN A 26 20.99 -26.18 30.54
C ASN A 26 21.41 -26.02 32.00
N PRO A 27 21.29 -24.80 32.59
CA PRO A 27 21.63 -24.57 33.95
C PRO A 27 20.83 -25.50 34.88
N THR A 28 21.48 -26.05 35.89
CA THR A 28 20.84 -26.85 36.91
C THR A 28 19.82 -26.01 37.69
N GLU A 29 18.93 -26.63 38.42
CA GLU A 29 17.97 -25.92 39.28
C GLU A 29 18.71 -25.05 40.34
N GLN A 30 19.84 -25.51 40.83
CA GLN A 30 20.72 -24.75 41.74
C GLN A 30 21.35 -23.54 41.07
N ASP A 31 21.74 -23.64 39.79
CA ASP A 31 22.27 -22.51 39.03
C ASP A 31 21.20 -21.45 38.77
N ARG A 32 19.96 -21.87 38.53
CA ARG A 32 18.79 -20.98 38.36
C ARG A 32 18.47 -20.22 39.64
N ASP A 33 18.50 -20.92 40.81
CA ASP A 33 18.29 -20.31 42.10
C ASP A 33 19.41 -19.31 42.47
N LEU A 34 20.66 -19.62 42.14
CA LEU A 34 21.79 -18.73 42.36
C LEU A 34 21.65 -17.46 41.49
N LEU A 35 21.36 -17.63 40.20
CA LEU A 35 21.18 -16.52 39.27
C LEU A 35 19.98 -15.64 39.65
N SER A 36 18.89 -16.23 40.14
CA SER A 36 17.71 -15.48 40.58
C SER A 36 17.95 -14.61 41.82
N ARG A 37 18.94 -14.98 42.69
CA ARG A 37 19.36 -14.20 43.87
C ARG A 37 20.28 -13.05 43.50
N GLU A 38 21.13 -13.23 42.49
CA GLU A 38 22.08 -12.20 42.02
C GLU A 38 21.42 -11.17 41.12
N TYR A 39 20.44 -11.57 40.31
CA TYR A 39 19.73 -10.70 39.39
C TYR A 39 18.30 -10.41 39.87
N THR A 40 18.20 -9.64 40.96
CA THR A 40 16.89 -9.29 41.53
C THR A 40 16.18 -8.22 40.74
N GLY A 41 15.24 -8.63 39.91
CA GLY A 41 14.16 -7.78 39.35
C GLY A 41 14.51 -6.89 38.14
N LYS A 42 15.74 -7.00 37.58
CA LYS A 42 16.06 -6.32 36.31
C LYS A 42 16.65 -7.30 35.30
N VAL A 43 16.15 -7.27 34.11
CA VAL A 43 16.69 -8.06 32.99
C VAL A 43 18.09 -7.57 32.66
N TYR A 44 19.10 -8.46 32.70
CA TYR A 44 20.50 -8.10 32.41
C TYR A 44 20.66 -7.68 30.94
N SER A 45 20.05 -8.44 30.01
CA SER A 45 20.08 -8.11 28.60
C SER A 45 19.16 -6.93 28.32
N PRO A 46 19.65 -5.82 27.72
CA PRO A 46 18.79 -4.69 27.37
C PRO A 46 17.84 -5.00 26.22
N TYR A 47 17.95 -6.18 25.60
CA TYR A 47 17.11 -6.63 24.50
C TYR A 47 16.07 -7.68 24.93
N ALA A 48 16.15 -8.19 26.16
CA ALA A 48 15.16 -9.12 26.67
C ALA A 48 13.80 -8.41 26.84
N GLU A 49 12.71 -9.15 26.62
CA GLU A 49 11.33 -8.64 26.69
C GLU A 49 10.99 -7.56 25.64
N ARG A 50 11.88 -7.32 24.67
CA ARG A 50 11.61 -6.43 23.53
C ARG A 50 10.97 -7.23 22.39
N ASP A 51 9.66 -7.37 22.44
CA ASP A 51 8.88 -8.14 21.48
C ASP A 51 8.03 -7.23 20.58
N PHE A 52 8.66 -6.29 19.88
CA PHE A 52 8.02 -5.35 18.96
C PHE A 52 8.71 -5.31 17.61
N ALA A 53 8.05 -4.72 16.62
CA ALA A 53 8.56 -4.59 15.26
C ALA A 53 9.81 -3.69 15.20
N THR A 54 10.93 -4.24 14.72
CA THR A 54 12.22 -3.53 14.61
C THR A 54 12.61 -3.19 13.18
N ASN A 55 12.00 -3.86 12.18
CA ASN A 55 12.32 -3.69 10.77
C ASN A 55 11.12 -3.12 10.02
N VAL A 56 11.39 -2.24 9.05
CA VAL A 56 10.39 -1.82 8.07
C VAL A 56 10.65 -2.54 6.75
N TYR A 57 9.60 -3.12 6.18
CA TYR A 57 9.62 -3.82 4.90
C TYR A 57 8.79 -3.05 3.89
N PHE A 58 9.36 -2.85 2.69
CA PHE A 58 8.74 -2.11 1.61
C PHE A 58 8.34 -3.04 0.47
N GLY A 59 7.08 -3.02 0.12
CA GLY A 59 6.57 -3.86 -0.95
C GLY A 59 5.37 -3.26 -1.66
N ASP A 60 4.87 -4.03 -2.61
CA ASP A 60 3.68 -3.68 -3.39
C ASP A 60 2.59 -4.71 -3.10
N THR A 61 1.41 -4.22 -2.71
CA THR A 61 0.24 -5.07 -2.43
C THR A 61 -0.70 -5.19 -3.62
N HIS A 62 -0.38 -4.58 -4.78
CA HIS A 62 -1.33 -4.47 -5.89
C HIS A 62 -0.60 -4.39 -7.24
N LEU A 63 -0.27 -5.55 -7.80
CA LEU A 63 0.37 -5.67 -9.11
C LEU A 63 -0.42 -6.63 -10.00
N HIS A 64 -0.59 -6.26 -11.28
CA HIS A 64 -1.23 -7.09 -12.29
C HIS A 64 -0.25 -7.67 -13.29
N THR A 65 -0.52 -8.91 -13.71
CA THR A 65 0.21 -9.62 -14.77
C THR A 65 -0.67 -9.75 -16.03
N ASP A 66 -0.22 -10.51 -17.02
CA ASP A 66 -1.02 -10.83 -18.21
C ASP A 66 -2.25 -11.72 -17.90
N MET A 67 -2.33 -12.26 -16.67
CA MET A 67 -3.50 -12.99 -16.18
C MET A 67 -4.72 -12.10 -15.98
N SER A 68 -4.53 -10.80 -15.74
CA SER A 68 -5.57 -9.78 -15.76
C SER A 68 -5.98 -9.47 -17.21
N MET A 69 -7.27 -9.60 -17.49
CA MET A 69 -7.80 -9.50 -18.83
C MET A 69 -7.48 -8.16 -19.51
N ASP A 70 -7.60 -7.06 -18.79
CA ASP A 70 -7.31 -5.72 -19.29
C ASP A 70 -5.81 -5.46 -19.42
N ALA A 71 -4.98 -5.87 -18.45
CA ALA A 71 -3.53 -5.74 -18.53
C ALA A 71 -2.98 -6.38 -19.79
N GLY A 72 -3.42 -7.61 -20.10
CA GLY A 72 -3.08 -8.31 -21.32
C GLY A 72 -3.58 -7.58 -22.58
N ALA A 73 -4.79 -7.06 -22.57
CA ALA A 73 -5.37 -6.30 -23.68
C ALA A 73 -4.62 -4.98 -23.92
N PHE A 74 -4.19 -4.28 -22.86
CA PHE A 74 -3.34 -3.09 -22.92
C PHE A 74 -1.87 -3.37 -23.26
N GLY A 75 -1.51 -4.58 -23.61
CA GLY A 75 -0.20 -4.92 -24.18
C GLY A 75 0.73 -5.69 -23.25
N ASN A 76 0.36 -5.96 -22.01
CA ASN A 76 1.19 -6.77 -21.10
C ASN A 76 1.35 -8.20 -21.63
N ARG A 77 2.59 -8.70 -21.62
CA ARG A 77 2.98 -10.04 -22.06
C ARG A 77 3.85 -10.75 -21.03
N LEU A 78 3.97 -10.14 -19.84
CA LEU A 78 4.77 -10.68 -18.75
C LEU A 78 3.84 -11.36 -17.76
N GLY A 79 4.24 -12.58 -17.37
CA GLY A 79 3.53 -13.37 -16.38
C GLY A 79 4.03 -13.13 -14.96
N MET A 80 3.59 -14.00 -14.05
CA MET A 80 3.95 -13.93 -12.63
C MET A 80 5.44 -14.16 -12.38
N ASP A 81 6.09 -15.00 -13.18
CA ASP A 81 7.53 -15.27 -13.01
C ASP A 81 8.37 -14.00 -13.22
N GLU A 82 8.06 -13.22 -14.27
CA GLU A 82 8.74 -11.95 -14.53
C GLU A 82 8.40 -10.91 -13.45
N ALA A 83 7.17 -10.88 -12.96
CA ALA A 83 6.75 -9.99 -11.89
C ALA A 83 7.55 -10.23 -10.60
N TYR A 84 7.65 -11.49 -10.16
CA TYR A 84 8.42 -11.83 -8.96
C TYR A 84 9.93 -11.66 -9.15
N LYS A 85 10.51 -12.01 -10.32
CA LYS A 85 11.92 -11.77 -10.62
C LYS A 85 12.24 -10.28 -10.56
N PHE A 86 11.43 -9.44 -11.20
CA PHE A 86 11.61 -7.99 -11.18
C PHE A 86 11.53 -7.43 -9.75
N ALA A 87 10.51 -7.82 -8.97
CA ALA A 87 10.38 -7.41 -7.58
C ALA A 87 11.57 -7.81 -6.70
N ARG A 88 12.18 -8.97 -6.97
CA ARG A 88 13.41 -9.45 -6.32
C ARG A 88 14.68 -8.76 -6.82
N GLY A 89 14.57 -7.76 -7.71
CA GLY A 89 15.67 -6.97 -8.26
C GLY A 89 16.44 -7.66 -9.39
N GLU A 90 15.91 -8.72 -9.97
CA GLU A 90 16.47 -9.35 -11.16
C GLU A 90 16.14 -8.50 -12.41
N GLN A 91 17.00 -8.54 -13.41
CA GLN A 91 16.72 -7.90 -14.69
C GLN A 91 15.77 -8.78 -15.50
N VAL A 92 14.70 -8.19 -16.02
CA VAL A 92 13.77 -8.81 -16.98
C VAL A 92 13.68 -7.92 -18.22
N ASN A 93 13.01 -8.39 -19.27
CA ASN A 93 12.65 -7.54 -20.39
C ASN A 93 11.19 -7.09 -20.23
N SER A 94 10.93 -5.82 -20.46
CA SER A 94 9.55 -5.30 -20.50
C SER A 94 8.77 -5.91 -21.67
N SER A 95 7.45 -5.71 -21.70
CA SER A 95 6.61 -6.19 -22.80
C SER A 95 7.00 -5.62 -24.17
N ASN A 96 7.62 -4.44 -24.19
CA ASN A 96 8.18 -3.81 -25.38
C ASN A 96 9.64 -4.25 -25.69
N GLY A 97 10.22 -5.16 -24.88
CA GLY A 97 11.52 -5.79 -25.11
C GLY A 97 12.72 -5.08 -24.51
N GLY A 98 12.54 -3.92 -23.84
CA GLY A 98 13.61 -3.21 -23.15
C GLY A 98 14.06 -3.91 -21.87
N PRO A 99 15.37 -3.95 -21.52
CA PRO A 99 15.83 -4.48 -20.25
C PRO A 99 15.45 -3.54 -19.11
N VAL A 100 14.85 -4.11 -18.04
CA VAL A 100 14.34 -3.35 -16.89
C VAL A 100 14.78 -4.00 -15.58
N ARG A 101 15.02 -3.18 -14.55
CA ARG A 101 15.45 -3.61 -13.23
C ARG A 101 15.12 -2.57 -12.18
N LEU A 102 14.81 -3.00 -10.96
CA LEU A 102 14.74 -2.10 -9.80
C LEU A 102 16.14 -1.71 -9.31
N SER A 103 16.29 -0.50 -8.80
CA SER A 103 17.51 -0.05 -8.11
C SER A 103 17.78 -0.86 -6.83
N ARG A 104 16.72 -1.28 -6.15
CA ARG A 104 16.70 -2.10 -4.94
C ARG A 104 15.53 -3.07 -4.99
N PRO A 105 15.71 -4.35 -4.59
CA PRO A 105 14.62 -5.30 -4.47
C PRO A 105 13.50 -4.78 -3.58
N LEU A 106 12.26 -5.20 -3.83
CA LEU A 106 11.19 -5.12 -2.84
C LEU A 106 11.38 -6.22 -1.79
N ASP A 107 10.81 -6.01 -0.61
CA ASP A 107 10.82 -7.01 0.46
C ASP A 107 9.65 -8.00 0.33
N PHE A 108 8.55 -7.57 -0.29
CA PHE A 108 7.38 -8.41 -0.54
C PHE A 108 6.58 -7.92 -1.76
N LEU A 109 5.74 -8.82 -2.30
CA LEU A 109 4.84 -8.55 -3.42
C LEU A 109 3.55 -9.35 -3.28
N VAL A 110 2.42 -8.70 -3.60
CA VAL A 110 1.16 -9.37 -3.92
C VAL A 110 0.90 -9.20 -5.41
N VAL A 111 0.91 -10.29 -6.16
CA VAL A 111 0.30 -10.31 -7.50
C VAL A 111 -1.20 -10.42 -7.30
N ALA A 112 -1.93 -9.38 -7.68
CA ALA A 112 -3.35 -9.19 -7.41
C ALA A 112 -4.17 -9.10 -8.70
N ASP A 113 -4.02 -10.09 -9.58
CA ASP A 113 -4.76 -10.12 -10.83
C ASP A 113 -6.28 -10.10 -10.60
N HIS A 114 -7.02 -9.46 -11.50
CA HIS A 114 -8.48 -9.39 -11.44
C HIS A 114 -9.11 -10.76 -11.28
N SER A 115 -10.02 -10.93 -10.32
CA SER A 115 -10.73 -12.20 -10.11
C SER A 115 -11.66 -12.53 -11.27
N ASP A 116 -12.25 -11.52 -11.90
CA ASP A 116 -13.17 -11.74 -13.01
C ASP A 116 -12.40 -12.07 -14.29
N ASN A 117 -12.70 -13.22 -14.87
CA ASN A 117 -12.03 -13.76 -16.06
C ASN A 117 -10.50 -13.93 -15.92
N MET A 118 -9.99 -14.22 -14.72
CA MET A 118 -8.57 -14.52 -14.50
C MET A 118 -8.07 -15.59 -15.47
N GLY A 119 -6.97 -15.29 -16.20
CA GLY A 119 -6.38 -16.21 -17.19
C GLY A 119 -7.04 -16.20 -18.58
N PHE A 120 -8.11 -15.43 -18.77
CA PHE A 120 -8.78 -15.37 -20.08
C PHE A 120 -7.88 -14.76 -21.17
N PHE A 121 -7.10 -13.73 -20.84
CA PHE A 121 -6.32 -13.05 -21.86
C PHE A 121 -5.19 -13.91 -22.44
N PRO A 122 -4.35 -14.63 -21.67
CA PRO A 122 -3.39 -15.58 -22.22
C PRO A 122 -4.04 -16.59 -23.19
N ASP A 123 -5.21 -17.11 -22.85
CA ASP A 123 -5.95 -18.04 -23.71
C ASP A 123 -6.49 -17.36 -24.99
N MET A 124 -6.98 -16.13 -24.89
CA MET A 124 -7.40 -15.33 -26.04
C MET A 124 -6.22 -15.01 -26.96
N PHE A 125 -5.08 -14.59 -26.40
CA PHE A 125 -3.88 -14.30 -27.17
C PHE A 125 -3.30 -15.54 -27.86
N ALA A 126 -3.41 -16.71 -27.22
CA ALA A 126 -3.05 -18.00 -27.79
C ALA A 126 -4.04 -18.48 -28.87
N GLY A 127 -5.21 -17.86 -29.00
CA GLY A 127 -6.23 -18.25 -29.98
C GLY A 127 -6.89 -19.58 -29.68
N LYS A 128 -7.24 -19.83 -28.41
CA LYS A 128 -7.91 -21.07 -28.01
C LYS A 128 -9.19 -21.31 -28.81
N PRO A 129 -9.47 -22.56 -29.25
CA PRO A 129 -10.59 -22.85 -30.17
C PRO A 129 -11.96 -22.37 -29.69
N PHE A 130 -12.25 -22.46 -28.39
CA PHE A 130 -13.55 -22.05 -27.84
C PHE A 130 -13.74 -20.52 -27.89
N ILE A 131 -12.64 -19.72 -27.76
CA ILE A 131 -12.67 -18.26 -27.90
C ILE A 131 -12.89 -17.89 -29.37
N LEU A 132 -12.19 -18.54 -30.29
CA LEU A 132 -12.33 -18.29 -31.72
C LEU A 132 -13.68 -18.76 -32.28
N ALA A 133 -14.39 -19.64 -31.59
CA ALA A 133 -15.75 -20.07 -31.96
C ALA A 133 -16.81 -19.02 -31.62
N ASP A 134 -16.55 -18.13 -30.67
CA ASP A 134 -17.41 -16.99 -30.33
C ASP A 134 -17.13 -15.81 -31.28
N PRO A 135 -18.15 -15.18 -31.91
CA PRO A 135 -17.94 -14.07 -32.85
C PRO A 135 -17.22 -12.87 -32.24
N THR A 136 -17.50 -12.55 -30.96
CA THR A 136 -16.85 -11.45 -30.23
C THR A 136 -15.44 -11.82 -29.87
N GLY A 137 -15.23 -13.02 -29.36
CA GLY A 137 -13.89 -13.55 -29.03
C GLY A 137 -12.97 -13.55 -30.24
N LYS A 138 -13.48 -14.01 -31.40
CA LYS A 138 -12.74 -13.97 -32.66
C LYS A 138 -12.43 -12.53 -33.11
N LYS A 139 -13.43 -11.61 -33.03
CA LYS A 139 -13.21 -10.19 -33.30
C LYS A 139 -12.07 -9.62 -32.48
N TRP A 140 -12.09 -9.83 -31.18
CA TRP A 140 -11.04 -9.34 -30.26
C TRP A 140 -9.67 -9.94 -30.58
N TYR A 141 -9.60 -11.25 -30.82
CA TYR A 141 -8.36 -11.91 -31.24
C TYR A 141 -7.79 -11.26 -32.51
N ASP A 142 -8.61 -11.07 -33.54
CA ASP A 142 -8.19 -10.47 -34.82
C ASP A 142 -7.73 -9.00 -34.60
N MET A 143 -8.42 -8.23 -33.75
CA MET A 143 -8.06 -6.85 -33.45
C MET A 143 -6.71 -6.78 -32.69
N ILE A 144 -6.47 -7.66 -31.72
CA ILE A 144 -5.19 -7.72 -31.00
C ILE A 144 -4.04 -8.06 -31.95
N LYS A 145 -4.24 -9.02 -32.86
CA LYS A 145 -3.22 -9.37 -33.87
C LYS A 145 -2.95 -8.22 -34.87
N GLN A 146 -3.86 -7.26 -34.98
CA GLN A 146 -3.71 -6.03 -35.79
C GLN A 146 -3.09 -4.87 -34.97
N GLY A 147 -2.69 -5.07 -33.71
CA GLY A 147 -2.16 -4.01 -32.84
C GLY A 147 -3.22 -3.10 -32.21
N LYS A 148 -4.51 -3.47 -32.27
CA LYS A 148 -5.64 -2.70 -31.70
C LYS A 148 -6.02 -3.18 -30.29
N GLY A 149 -5.04 -3.55 -29.48
CA GLY A 149 -5.27 -4.07 -28.13
C GLY A 149 -5.96 -3.05 -27.21
N VAL A 150 -5.62 -1.77 -27.33
CA VAL A 150 -6.26 -0.69 -26.55
C VAL A 150 -7.76 -0.58 -26.83
N ASP A 151 -8.18 -0.66 -28.10
CA ASP A 151 -9.60 -0.62 -28.45
C ASP A 151 -10.35 -1.83 -27.85
N VAL A 152 -9.70 -3.00 -27.86
CA VAL A 152 -10.24 -4.22 -27.22
C VAL A 152 -10.36 -4.04 -25.72
N ALA A 153 -9.34 -3.50 -25.05
CA ALA A 153 -9.36 -3.26 -23.59
C ALA A 153 -10.51 -2.33 -23.19
N ILE A 154 -10.69 -1.22 -23.92
CA ILE A 154 -11.79 -0.26 -23.67
C ILE A 154 -13.15 -0.94 -23.86
N GLU A 155 -13.32 -1.72 -24.92
CA GLU A 155 -14.57 -2.46 -25.18
C GLU A 155 -14.85 -3.49 -24.07
N LEU A 156 -13.84 -4.25 -23.66
CA LEU A 156 -13.93 -5.23 -22.57
C LEU A 156 -14.40 -4.59 -21.26
N ILE A 157 -13.74 -3.51 -20.82
CA ILE A 157 -14.06 -2.78 -19.59
C ILE A 157 -15.49 -2.22 -19.67
N SER A 158 -15.87 -1.63 -20.80
CA SER A 158 -17.20 -1.09 -20.99
C SER A 158 -18.29 -2.17 -20.92
N LEU A 159 -18.12 -3.27 -21.65
CA LEU A 159 -19.07 -4.39 -21.62
C LEU A 159 -19.18 -5.03 -20.24
N PHE A 160 -18.06 -5.17 -19.54
CA PHE A 160 -18.04 -5.71 -18.18
C PHE A 160 -18.78 -4.78 -17.22
N SER A 161 -18.46 -3.48 -17.21
CA SER A 161 -19.09 -2.48 -16.34
C SER A 161 -20.60 -2.35 -16.53
N GLN A 162 -21.08 -2.63 -17.76
CA GLN A 162 -22.49 -2.59 -18.13
C GLN A 162 -23.20 -3.95 -17.95
N GLY A 163 -22.51 -5.00 -17.49
CA GLY A 163 -23.05 -6.36 -17.39
C GLY A 163 -23.39 -7.00 -18.74
N GLN A 164 -22.75 -6.56 -19.82
CA GLN A 164 -22.99 -7.00 -21.20
C GLN A 164 -21.88 -7.89 -21.77
N PHE A 165 -20.95 -8.34 -20.93
CA PHE A 165 -19.88 -9.24 -21.37
C PHE A 165 -20.45 -10.54 -21.96
N PRO A 166 -19.90 -11.07 -23.08
CA PRO A 166 -20.41 -12.29 -23.72
C PRO A 166 -20.38 -13.47 -22.78
N LYS A 167 -21.54 -14.04 -22.47
CA LYS A 167 -21.68 -15.12 -21.48
C LYS A 167 -20.84 -16.36 -21.81
N ALA A 168 -20.65 -16.67 -23.10
CA ALA A 168 -19.84 -17.80 -23.56
C ALA A 168 -18.34 -17.62 -23.30
N LEU A 169 -17.89 -16.40 -23.02
CA LEU A 169 -16.48 -16.05 -22.76
C LEU A 169 -16.20 -15.79 -21.28
N ILE A 170 -17.19 -15.94 -20.40
CA ILE A 170 -16.99 -15.77 -18.96
C ILE A 170 -16.36 -17.05 -18.39
N TYR A 171 -15.20 -16.89 -17.76
CA TYR A 171 -14.59 -17.92 -16.91
C TYR A 171 -15.27 -17.88 -15.54
N THR A 172 -16.17 -18.82 -15.30
CA THR A 172 -16.85 -18.92 -14.00
C THR A 172 -15.96 -19.61 -12.98
N PRO A 173 -16.08 -19.30 -11.67
CA PRO A 173 -15.27 -19.90 -10.61
C PRO A 173 -15.26 -21.43 -10.56
N ASP A 174 -16.29 -22.09 -11.09
CA ASP A 174 -16.39 -23.55 -11.19
C ASP A 174 -15.77 -24.13 -12.46
N SER A 175 -15.41 -23.31 -13.45
CA SER A 175 -14.82 -23.72 -14.70
C SER A 175 -13.38 -24.24 -14.55
N ALA A 176 -12.98 -25.20 -15.40
CA ALA A 176 -11.64 -25.77 -15.36
C ALA A 176 -10.53 -24.73 -15.67
N PRO A 177 -10.68 -23.83 -16.70
CA PRO A 177 -9.66 -22.82 -16.96
C PRO A 177 -9.48 -21.84 -15.79
N TYR A 178 -10.57 -21.42 -15.12
CA TYR A 178 -10.47 -20.53 -13.95
C TYR A 178 -9.71 -21.19 -12.79
N LYS A 179 -10.06 -22.45 -12.47
CA LYS A 179 -9.36 -23.22 -11.42
C LYS A 179 -7.89 -23.43 -11.74
N ALA A 180 -7.54 -23.63 -13.01
CA ALA A 180 -6.15 -23.75 -13.43
C ALA A 180 -5.40 -22.44 -13.25
N ALA A 181 -6.00 -21.30 -13.65
CA ALA A 181 -5.40 -19.97 -13.48
C ALA A 181 -5.12 -19.66 -12.00
N TRP A 182 -6.09 -19.96 -11.10
CA TRP A 182 -5.86 -19.79 -9.67
C TRP A 182 -4.78 -20.71 -9.11
N ALA A 183 -4.75 -21.97 -9.54
CA ALA A 183 -3.70 -22.91 -9.13
C ALA A 183 -2.32 -22.45 -9.57
N ASP A 184 -2.19 -21.87 -10.77
CA ASP A 184 -0.94 -21.29 -11.28
C ASP A 184 -0.51 -20.05 -10.45
N THR A 185 -1.46 -19.18 -10.06
CA THR A 185 -1.21 -18.04 -9.19
C THR A 185 -0.65 -18.49 -7.83
N VAL A 186 -1.31 -19.45 -7.19
CA VAL A 186 -0.87 -20.02 -5.90
C VAL A 186 0.52 -20.66 -6.06
N ALA A 187 0.72 -21.47 -7.09
CA ALA A 187 2.01 -22.14 -7.33
C ALA A 187 3.15 -21.15 -7.60
N ALA A 188 2.89 -20.04 -8.29
CA ALA A 188 3.88 -19.00 -8.50
C ALA A 188 4.25 -18.30 -7.18
N ALA A 189 3.27 -17.90 -6.38
CA ALA A 189 3.54 -17.31 -5.08
C ALA A 189 4.35 -18.24 -4.16
N GLU A 190 4.04 -19.54 -4.14
CA GLU A 190 4.82 -20.53 -3.37
C GLU A 190 6.26 -20.66 -3.87
N ARG A 191 6.46 -20.69 -5.19
CA ARG A 191 7.78 -20.84 -5.81
C ARG A 191 8.72 -19.68 -5.50
N TYR A 192 8.20 -18.46 -5.39
CA TYR A 192 9.01 -17.26 -5.17
C TYR A 192 9.07 -16.82 -3.71
N ASN A 193 8.27 -17.41 -2.81
CA ASN A 193 8.33 -17.10 -1.38
C ASN A 193 9.63 -17.64 -0.77
N ASP A 194 10.47 -16.75 -0.25
CA ASP A 194 11.74 -17.05 0.41
C ASP A 194 11.77 -16.35 1.78
N PRO A 195 11.14 -16.96 2.82
CA PRO A 195 11.00 -16.34 4.14
C PRO A 195 12.31 -15.81 4.71
N GLY A 196 12.28 -14.60 5.23
CA GLY A 196 13.45 -13.87 5.71
C GLY A 196 14.18 -13.04 4.65
N LYS A 197 13.85 -13.19 3.34
CA LYS A 197 14.47 -12.42 2.26
C LYS A 197 13.44 -11.75 1.36
N PHE A 198 12.41 -12.49 0.92
CA PHE A 198 11.37 -11.99 0.05
C PHE A 198 10.07 -12.74 0.32
N THR A 199 9.00 -12.01 0.63
CA THR A 199 7.68 -12.60 0.83
C THR A 199 6.83 -12.44 -0.43
N ALA A 200 6.46 -13.55 -1.06
CA ALA A 200 5.46 -13.59 -2.11
C ALA A 200 4.10 -13.97 -1.48
N PHE A 201 3.17 -13.00 -1.41
CA PHE A 201 1.83 -13.26 -0.93
C PHE A 201 0.97 -13.92 -2.00
N ILE A 202 0.02 -14.72 -1.58
CA ILE A 202 -1.12 -15.12 -2.40
C ILE A 202 -2.15 -14.00 -2.31
N GLY A 203 -2.73 -13.59 -3.44
CA GLY A 203 -3.73 -12.53 -3.47
C GLY A 203 -4.45 -12.46 -4.81
N TYR A 204 -5.50 -11.67 -4.86
CA TYR A 204 -6.24 -11.33 -6.07
C TYR A 204 -6.99 -10.01 -5.88
N GLU A 205 -7.45 -9.41 -6.97
CA GLU A 205 -8.31 -8.25 -6.89
C GLU A 205 -9.77 -8.60 -7.22
N TRP A 206 -10.66 -8.41 -6.25
CA TRP A 206 -12.10 -8.43 -6.48
C TRP A 206 -12.55 -7.12 -7.13
N THR A 207 -13.02 -7.22 -8.38
CA THR A 207 -13.11 -6.11 -9.33
C THR A 207 -14.55 -5.61 -9.49
N SER A 208 -15.18 -5.15 -8.42
CA SER A 208 -16.53 -4.59 -8.50
C SER A 208 -16.52 -3.21 -9.16
N LEU A 209 -17.16 -3.11 -10.33
CA LEU A 209 -17.27 -1.91 -11.12
C LEU A 209 -18.75 -1.58 -11.36
N ILE A 210 -19.33 -0.73 -10.51
CA ILE A 210 -20.76 -0.41 -10.52
C ILE A 210 -21.03 0.77 -11.45
N MET A 211 -21.50 0.48 -12.67
CA MET A 211 -21.77 1.51 -13.69
C MET A 211 -20.54 2.42 -13.92
N GLY A 212 -19.35 1.82 -13.99
CA GLY A 212 -18.09 2.53 -14.15
C GLY A 212 -17.49 3.10 -12.85
N ASN A 213 -18.18 3.00 -11.72
CA ASN A 213 -17.70 3.47 -10.42
C ASN A 213 -16.88 2.40 -9.72
N ASN A 214 -15.67 2.75 -9.34
CA ASN A 214 -14.72 1.81 -8.72
C ASN A 214 -15.16 1.41 -7.30
N MET A 215 -15.25 0.10 -7.08
CA MET A 215 -15.50 -0.52 -5.76
C MET A 215 -14.55 -1.71 -5.52
N HIS A 216 -13.38 -1.71 -6.14
CA HIS A 216 -12.40 -2.80 -6.10
C HIS A 216 -11.78 -3.02 -4.71
N ARG A 217 -11.36 -4.26 -4.42
CA ARG A 217 -10.61 -4.67 -3.24
C ARG A 217 -9.53 -5.67 -3.61
N VAL A 218 -8.32 -5.42 -3.17
CA VAL A 218 -7.29 -6.45 -3.16
C VAL A 218 -7.54 -7.36 -1.95
N VAL A 219 -7.60 -8.66 -2.17
CA VAL A 219 -7.68 -9.68 -1.12
C VAL A 219 -6.31 -10.30 -0.94
N VAL A 220 -5.79 -10.27 0.28
CA VAL A 220 -4.46 -10.79 0.65
C VAL A 220 -4.63 -11.96 1.62
N TYR A 221 -3.90 -13.04 1.38
CA TYR A 221 -3.91 -14.25 2.20
C TYR A 221 -2.71 -14.27 3.15
N ARG A 222 -2.96 -14.57 4.43
CA ARG A 222 -1.91 -14.77 5.43
C ARG A 222 -1.13 -16.06 5.21
N ASP A 223 -1.82 -17.09 4.74
CA ASP A 223 -1.35 -18.47 4.71
C ASP A 223 -0.75 -18.84 3.35
N GLY A 224 -0.18 -20.04 3.29
CA GLY A 224 0.35 -20.63 2.07
C GLY A 224 -0.72 -21.30 1.19
N GLY A 225 -0.23 -21.94 0.11
CA GLY A 225 -1.08 -22.61 -0.87
C GLY A 225 -1.88 -23.78 -0.33
N ASP A 226 -1.47 -24.36 0.80
CA ASP A 226 -2.21 -25.41 1.51
C ASP A 226 -3.61 -24.94 1.95
N LYS A 227 -3.77 -23.65 2.25
CA LYS A 227 -5.07 -23.04 2.56
C LYS A 227 -5.57 -22.16 1.41
N GLY A 228 -4.75 -21.25 0.88
CA GLY A 228 -5.15 -20.34 -0.21
C GLY A 228 -5.62 -21.05 -1.49
N GLY A 229 -5.11 -22.26 -1.74
CA GLY A 229 -5.53 -23.09 -2.87
C GLY A 229 -6.84 -23.86 -2.69
N GLN A 230 -7.44 -23.87 -1.48
CA GLN A 230 -8.66 -24.66 -1.23
C GLN A 230 -9.93 -24.00 -1.79
N MET A 231 -9.93 -22.70 -1.96
CA MET A 231 -11.03 -21.94 -2.56
C MET A 231 -10.50 -21.04 -3.67
N VAL A 232 -11.26 -20.95 -4.76
CA VAL A 232 -10.94 -20.01 -5.84
C VAL A 232 -11.41 -18.60 -5.49
N PRO A 233 -10.85 -17.53 -6.08
CA PRO A 233 -11.26 -16.14 -5.81
C PRO A 233 -12.76 -15.91 -5.96
N TYR A 234 -13.30 -15.02 -5.13
CA TYR A 234 -14.67 -14.52 -5.31
C TYR A 234 -14.71 -13.55 -6.49
N THR A 235 -15.71 -13.69 -7.35
CA THR A 235 -15.90 -12.86 -8.55
C THR A 235 -17.09 -11.92 -8.38
N THR A 236 -17.27 -11.00 -9.32
CA THR A 236 -18.41 -10.07 -9.29
C THR A 236 -19.60 -10.50 -10.14
N VAL A 237 -19.44 -11.53 -10.96
CA VAL A 237 -20.46 -11.96 -11.94
C VAL A 237 -21.44 -12.97 -11.34
N PRO A 238 -22.76 -12.63 -11.26
CA PRO A 238 -23.78 -13.60 -10.83
C PRO A 238 -23.91 -14.80 -11.77
N PRO A 239 -24.36 -15.99 -11.27
CA PRO A 239 -24.87 -16.24 -9.91
C PRO A 239 -23.80 -16.65 -8.90
N LEU A 240 -22.56 -16.90 -9.30
CA LEU A 240 -21.49 -17.39 -8.43
C LEU A 240 -20.69 -16.26 -7.77
N GLY A 241 -20.82 -15.05 -8.28
CA GLY A 241 -20.24 -13.83 -7.75
C GLY A 241 -21.28 -12.76 -7.47
N SER A 242 -20.85 -11.63 -6.89
CA SER A 242 -21.69 -10.46 -6.63
C SER A 242 -20.83 -9.19 -6.64
N PRO A 243 -21.32 -8.06 -7.15
CA PRO A 243 -20.64 -6.78 -7.07
C PRO A 243 -20.82 -6.07 -5.70
N ASN A 244 -21.56 -6.68 -4.76
CA ASN A 244 -21.82 -6.11 -3.44
C ASN A 244 -20.70 -6.45 -2.46
N PRO A 245 -20.01 -5.47 -1.84
CA PRO A 245 -18.95 -5.74 -0.86
C PRO A 245 -19.41 -6.58 0.35
N ARG A 246 -20.69 -6.50 0.76
CA ARG A 246 -21.22 -7.39 1.82
C ARG A 246 -21.13 -8.87 1.44
N ASP A 247 -21.26 -9.22 0.17
CA ASP A 247 -21.16 -10.60 -0.28
C ASP A 247 -19.68 -11.04 -0.38
N LEU A 248 -18.77 -10.13 -0.72
CA LEU A 248 -17.34 -10.38 -0.56
C LEU A 248 -17.00 -10.69 0.90
N TRP A 249 -17.44 -9.86 1.86
CA TRP A 249 -17.15 -10.09 3.29
C TRP A 249 -17.70 -11.42 3.80
N LYS A 250 -18.87 -11.87 3.33
CA LYS A 250 -19.40 -13.20 3.62
C LYS A 250 -18.49 -14.30 3.07
N TRP A 251 -17.99 -14.12 1.83
CA TRP A 251 -17.07 -15.06 1.23
C TRP A 251 -15.73 -15.14 1.99
N LEU A 252 -15.20 -14.00 2.47
CA LEU A 252 -14.00 -13.97 3.31
C LEU A 252 -14.22 -14.77 4.62
N ALA A 253 -15.37 -14.57 5.29
CA ALA A 253 -15.74 -15.32 6.47
C ALA A 253 -15.88 -16.84 6.17
N GLU A 254 -16.46 -17.18 5.03
CA GLU A 254 -16.60 -18.57 4.59
C GLU A 254 -15.23 -19.21 4.32
N TYR A 255 -14.29 -18.46 3.70
CA TYR A 255 -12.93 -18.92 3.50
C TYR A 255 -12.24 -19.25 4.84
N GLU A 256 -12.27 -18.35 5.81
CA GLU A 256 -11.66 -18.59 7.12
C GLU A 256 -12.30 -19.79 7.83
N GLN A 257 -13.62 -19.89 7.80
CA GLN A 257 -14.34 -21.01 8.42
C GLN A 257 -13.98 -22.36 7.79
N LYS A 258 -13.86 -22.42 6.45
CA LYS A 258 -13.61 -23.68 5.72
C LYS A 258 -12.17 -24.13 5.77
N THR A 259 -11.23 -23.18 5.69
CA THR A 259 -9.81 -23.49 5.51
C THR A 259 -9.00 -23.35 6.79
N GLY A 260 -9.52 -22.61 7.79
CA GLY A 260 -8.76 -22.19 8.96
C GLY A 260 -7.63 -21.20 8.62
N GLY A 261 -7.66 -20.58 7.45
CA GLY A 261 -6.76 -19.50 7.05
C GLY A 261 -7.27 -18.15 7.49
N ASN A 262 -6.49 -17.08 7.19
CA ASN A 262 -6.87 -15.70 7.40
C ASN A 262 -6.71 -14.88 6.13
N VAL A 263 -7.61 -13.92 5.93
CA VAL A 263 -7.61 -13.01 4.78
C VAL A 263 -8.03 -11.61 5.20
N LEU A 264 -7.56 -10.61 4.47
CA LEU A 264 -8.04 -9.23 4.58
C LEU A 264 -8.33 -8.65 3.19
N ALA A 265 -9.12 -7.58 3.15
CA ALA A 265 -9.41 -6.86 1.93
C ALA A 265 -8.93 -5.40 2.02
N ILE A 266 -8.38 -4.87 0.92
CA ILE A 266 -7.81 -3.52 0.83
C ILE A 266 -8.58 -2.76 -0.24
N ALA A 267 -9.39 -1.79 0.16
CA ALA A 267 -10.08 -0.91 -0.77
C ALA A 267 -9.08 0.09 -1.39
N HIS A 268 -9.31 0.46 -2.65
CA HIS A 268 -8.46 1.40 -3.37
C HIS A 268 -9.24 2.24 -4.37
N ASN A 269 -8.61 3.30 -4.89
CA ASN A 269 -9.20 4.23 -5.85
C ASN A 269 -10.60 4.72 -5.46
N GLY A 270 -10.76 5.14 -4.21
CA GLY A 270 -11.95 5.86 -3.80
C GLY A 270 -12.22 7.07 -4.69
N ASN A 271 -11.15 7.75 -5.13
CA ASN A 271 -11.19 8.89 -6.06
C ASN A 271 -11.81 8.59 -7.46
N LEU A 272 -12.06 7.34 -7.79
CA LEU A 272 -12.72 6.90 -9.03
C LEU A 272 -14.09 6.25 -8.79
N SER A 273 -14.63 6.38 -7.57
CA SER A 273 -15.88 5.76 -7.16
C SER A 273 -17.13 6.66 -7.33
N ASN A 274 -16.94 7.92 -7.71
CA ASN A 274 -18.01 8.93 -7.71
C ASN A 274 -18.79 8.96 -6.37
N GLY A 275 -18.05 8.86 -5.26
CA GLY A 275 -18.54 9.03 -3.90
C GLY A 275 -19.10 7.79 -3.21
N ILE A 276 -19.15 6.63 -3.88
CA ILE A 276 -19.74 5.42 -3.30
C ILE A 276 -18.77 4.57 -2.48
N MET A 277 -17.46 4.88 -2.49
CA MET A 277 -16.46 4.11 -1.74
C MET A 277 -16.64 4.26 -0.23
N PHE A 278 -16.88 5.48 0.27
CA PHE A 278 -17.01 5.78 1.69
C PHE A 278 -18.37 6.42 2.04
N PRO A 279 -19.47 5.65 1.94
CA PRO A 279 -20.79 6.17 2.25
C PRO A 279 -20.91 6.61 3.73
N ILE A 280 -21.79 7.58 4.01
CA ILE A 280 -22.08 8.04 5.38
C ILE A 280 -23.52 7.74 5.82
N SER A 281 -24.45 7.59 4.89
CA SER A 281 -25.86 7.33 5.21
C SER A 281 -26.44 6.15 4.43
N GLU A 282 -26.13 6.07 3.15
CA GLU A 282 -26.68 5.06 2.24
C GLU A 282 -25.58 4.44 1.39
N GLN A 283 -25.71 3.13 1.14
CA GLN A 283 -24.87 2.37 0.23
C GLN A 283 -25.23 2.74 -1.23
N TYR A 284 -24.43 2.28 -2.18
CA TYR A 284 -24.64 2.52 -3.62
C TYR A 284 -26.03 2.01 -4.14
N ASP A 285 -26.63 1.04 -3.45
CA ASP A 285 -27.94 0.46 -3.78
C ASP A 285 -29.10 1.14 -3.04
N GLY A 286 -28.86 2.27 -2.37
CA GLY A 286 -29.85 3.04 -1.62
C GLY A 286 -30.22 2.45 -0.26
N LYS A 287 -29.60 1.34 0.15
CA LYS A 287 -29.80 0.82 1.50
C LYS A 287 -29.06 1.66 2.52
N LYS A 288 -29.73 1.99 3.62
CA LYS A 288 -29.11 2.68 4.75
C LYS A 288 -27.95 1.86 5.32
N LEU A 289 -26.96 2.57 5.83
CA LEU A 289 -25.93 1.95 6.65
C LEU A 289 -26.56 1.44 7.94
N ASP A 290 -26.17 0.25 8.35
CA ASP A 290 -26.60 -0.42 9.56
C ASP A 290 -25.39 -0.93 10.37
N VAL A 291 -25.65 -1.38 11.60
CA VAL A 291 -24.61 -1.92 12.50
C VAL A 291 -23.85 -3.07 11.85
N ASP A 292 -24.53 -3.94 11.09
CA ASP A 292 -23.89 -5.06 10.40
C ASP A 292 -22.89 -4.56 9.35
N TYR A 293 -23.27 -3.59 8.50
CA TYR A 293 -22.37 -3.01 7.51
C TYR A 293 -21.10 -2.43 8.14
N VAL A 294 -21.24 -1.58 9.17
CA VAL A 294 -20.09 -0.92 9.78
C VAL A 294 -19.18 -1.92 10.49
N THR A 295 -19.76 -2.95 11.12
CA THR A 295 -19.01 -4.00 11.80
C THR A 295 -18.26 -4.91 10.80
N GLN A 296 -18.95 -5.37 9.75
CA GLN A 296 -18.32 -6.23 8.74
C GLN A 296 -17.19 -5.49 8.02
N ARG A 297 -17.42 -4.24 7.64
CA ARG A 297 -16.39 -3.44 6.97
C ARG A 297 -15.16 -3.21 7.85
N ALA A 298 -15.37 -2.85 9.12
CA ALA A 298 -14.27 -2.66 10.07
C ALA A 298 -13.44 -3.93 10.28
N ASN A 299 -14.08 -5.10 10.21
CA ASN A 299 -13.42 -6.39 10.37
C ASN A 299 -12.58 -6.80 9.16
N TRP A 300 -13.12 -6.60 7.94
CA TRP A 300 -12.52 -7.13 6.73
C TRP A 300 -11.64 -6.16 5.96
N GLU A 301 -11.82 -4.84 6.15
CA GLU A 301 -11.07 -3.79 5.45
C GLU A 301 -10.19 -2.99 6.42
N PRO A 302 -9.14 -3.62 7.03
CA PRO A 302 -8.26 -2.93 7.97
C PRO A 302 -7.34 -1.91 7.31
N LEU A 303 -7.19 -1.94 6.00
CA LEU A 303 -6.30 -1.08 5.22
C LEU A 303 -7.03 -0.37 4.08
N TYR A 304 -6.47 0.78 3.68
CA TYR A 304 -6.83 1.52 2.48
C TYR A 304 -5.58 1.93 1.71
N GLU A 305 -5.59 1.72 0.40
CA GLU A 305 -4.54 2.16 -0.51
C GLU A 305 -4.74 3.64 -0.84
N ALA A 306 -3.97 4.48 -0.14
CA ALA A 306 -4.11 5.94 -0.21
C ALA A 306 -3.44 6.56 -1.44
N THR A 307 -2.49 5.86 -2.07
CA THR A 307 -1.76 6.37 -3.24
C THR A 307 -1.39 5.25 -4.20
N GLN A 308 -1.54 5.51 -5.50
CA GLN A 308 -1.19 4.60 -6.60
C GLN A 308 -1.14 5.34 -7.95
N ILE A 309 -0.89 4.65 -9.06
CA ILE A 309 -0.74 5.23 -10.42
C ILE A 309 -1.93 6.11 -10.85
N LYS A 310 -3.16 5.79 -10.44
CA LYS A 310 -4.38 6.55 -10.79
C LYS A 310 -4.71 7.65 -9.79
N GLY A 311 -3.69 8.27 -9.19
CA GLY A 311 -3.80 9.43 -8.31
C GLY A 311 -3.60 9.12 -6.83
N ASP A 312 -3.38 10.19 -6.07
CA ASP A 312 -3.31 10.18 -4.62
C ASP A 312 -4.71 10.42 -4.03
N GLY A 313 -5.09 9.63 -3.07
CA GLY A 313 -6.39 9.65 -2.39
C GLY A 313 -6.31 10.03 -0.92
N GLU A 314 -5.20 10.63 -0.43
CA GLU A 314 -5.09 11.07 0.97
C GLU A 314 -6.05 12.21 1.26
N ALA A 315 -5.97 13.31 0.52
CA ALA A 315 -6.79 14.52 0.72
C ALA A 315 -7.10 15.20 -0.61
N HIS A 316 -8.10 16.09 -0.60
CA HIS A 316 -8.48 16.89 -1.76
C HIS A 316 -8.58 18.37 -1.40
N PRO A 317 -8.08 19.32 -2.23
CA PRO A 317 -8.03 20.74 -1.89
C PRO A 317 -9.41 21.38 -1.63
N LEU A 318 -10.49 20.90 -2.27
CA LEU A 318 -11.84 21.39 -1.96
C LEU A 318 -12.35 20.91 -0.59
N LEU A 319 -11.87 19.77 -0.11
CA LEU A 319 -12.28 19.19 1.18
C LEU A 319 -11.38 19.69 2.32
N SER A 320 -10.12 19.99 2.01
CA SER A 320 -9.08 20.43 2.94
C SER A 320 -8.48 21.78 2.51
N PRO A 321 -9.27 22.87 2.43
CA PRO A 321 -8.84 24.14 1.83
C PRO A 321 -7.75 24.88 2.62
N ASN A 322 -7.53 24.50 3.88
CA ASN A 322 -6.49 25.08 4.73
C ASN A 322 -5.18 24.29 4.72
N ASP A 323 -5.13 23.16 3.99
CA ASP A 323 -3.96 22.32 3.83
C ASP A 323 -3.23 22.66 2.52
N GLU A 324 -2.06 23.29 2.60
CA GLU A 324 -1.26 23.68 1.43
C GLU A 324 -0.72 22.50 0.63
N PHE A 325 -0.74 21.27 1.19
CA PHE A 325 -0.27 20.05 0.56
C PHE A 325 -1.42 19.11 0.15
N ALA A 326 -2.68 19.53 0.24
CA ALA A 326 -3.83 18.70 -0.14
C ALA A 326 -3.91 18.45 -1.66
N ASN A 327 -3.35 19.35 -2.49
CA ASN A 327 -3.32 19.20 -3.94
C ASN A 327 -2.05 18.44 -4.38
N TYR A 328 -2.05 17.13 -4.17
CA TYR A 328 -0.93 16.27 -4.59
C TYR A 328 -1.44 15.19 -5.53
N GLU A 329 -0.96 15.20 -6.79
CA GLU A 329 -1.27 14.18 -7.81
C GLU A 329 -2.77 13.80 -7.86
N THR A 330 -3.64 14.81 -7.73
CA THR A 330 -5.09 14.63 -7.63
C THR A 330 -5.69 14.13 -8.95
N TRP A 331 -6.51 13.09 -8.89
CA TRP A 331 -7.30 12.55 -10.00
C TRP A 331 -8.78 12.64 -9.67
N ASP A 332 -9.48 13.64 -10.24
CA ASP A 332 -10.89 13.96 -9.97
C ASP A 332 -11.73 14.14 -11.25
N PHE A 333 -11.33 13.48 -12.34
CA PHE A 333 -11.96 13.66 -13.66
C PHE A 333 -13.35 13.03 -13.76
N GLY A 334 -13.59 11.91 -13.11
CA GLY A 334 -14.82 11.13 -13.19
C GLY A 334 -14.70 9.78 -12.50
N ASN A 335 -15.58 8.85 -12.86
CA ASN A 335 -15.46 7.45 -12.50
C ASN A 335 -14.37 6.74 -13.32
N LEU A 336 -14.11 5.45 -13.03
CA LEU A 336 -12.97 4.71 -13.60
C LEU A 336 -12.95 4.68 -15.13
N ASP A 337 -14.09 4.51 -15.78
CA ASP A 337 -14.22 4.44 -17.25
C ASP A 337 -14.62 5.76 -17.90
N LEU A 338 -14.64 6.86 -17.16
CA LEU A 338 -15.08 8.20 -17.57
C LEU A 338 -16.51 8.22 -18.18
N SER A 339 -17.35 7.25 -17.85
CA SER A 339 -18.75 7.24 -18.28
C SER A 339 -19.62 8.28 -17.57
N ALA A 340 -19.18 8.73 -16.39
CA ALA A 340 -19.85 9.76 -15.58
C ALA A 340 -18.85 10.79 -15.05
N LYS A 341 -19.18 12.09 -15.22
CA LYS A 341 -18.40 13.18 -14.63
C LYS A 341 -18.54 13.21 -13.12
N LYS A 342 -17.48 13.65 -12.46
CA LYS A 342 -17.48 13.93 -11.03
C LYS A 342 -18.20 15.25 -10.72
N THR A 343 -18.83 15.31 -9.56
CA THR A 343 -19.35 16.53 -8.95
C THR A 343 -18.70 16.73 -7.57
N ASP A 344 -18.64 17.97 -7.09
CA ASP A 344 -18.03 18.31 -5.79
C ASP A 344 -18.63 17.51 -4.63
N ALA A 345 -19.93 17.21 -4.69
CA ALA A 345 -20.63 16.43 -3.67
C ALA A 345 -20.12 14.97 -3.54
N MET A 346 -19.58 14.40 -4.62
CA MET A 346 -19.04 13.04 -4.63
C MET A 346 -17.71 12.95 -3.90
N LEU A 347 -16.88 14.01 -3.97
CA LEU A 347 -15.52 14.04 -3.43
C LEU A 347 -15.44 13.62 -1.96
N SER A 348 -16.41 14.02 -1.16
CA SER A 348 -16.43 13.68 0.28
C SER A 348 -16.58 12.18 0.58
N GLY A 349 -17.03 11.37 -0.40
CA GLY A 349 -17.11 9.90 -0.31
C GLY A 349 -15.91 9.17 -0.92
N GLU A 350 -14.79 9.86 -1.21
CA GLU A 350 -13.72 9.34 -2.05
C GLU A 350 -12.33 9.34 -1.41
N TYR A 351 -12.03 10.33 -0.56
CA TYR A 351 -10.69 10.56 -0.03
C TYR A 351 -10.53 10.02 1.40
N ALA A 352 -9.33 9.53 1.70
CA ALA A 352 -9.02 8.85 2.97
C ALA A 352 -9.31 9.74 4.18
N ARG A 353 -8.84 10.99 4.19
CA ARG A 353 -9.04 11.91 5.32
C ARG A 353 -10.52 12.16 5.61
N GLU A 354 -11.34 12.31 4.56
CA GLU A 354 -12.80 12.43 4.72
C GLU A 354 -13.42 11.14 5.27
N ALA A 355 -12.98 9.98 4.77
CA ALA A 355 -13.43 8.69 5.27
C ALA A 355 -13.12 8.51 6.76
N LEU A 356 -11.90 8.87 7.20
CA LEU A 356 -11.51 8.82 8.61
C LEU A 356 -12.42 9.69 9.48
N LYS A 357 -12.75 10.93 9.04
CA LYS A 357 -13.70 11.83 9.76
C LYS A 357 -15.11 11.25 9.80
N ARG A 358 -15.60 10.68 8.67
CA ARG A 358 -16.90 9.99 8.60
C ARG A 358 -16.95 8.78 9.53
N GLY A 359 -15.83 8.07 9.65
CA GLY A 359 -15.71 6.94 10.56
C GLY A 359 -15.95 7.30 12.03
N LEU A 360 -15.44 8.46 12.51
CA LEU A 360 -15.69 8.95 13.85
C LEU A 360 -17.18 9.26 14.09
N GLN A 361 -17.86 9.84 13.10
CA GLN A 361 -19.29 10.10 13.17
C GLN A 361 -20.09 8.79 13.21
N LEU A 362 -19.80 7.85 12.32
CA LEU A 362 -20.50 6.55 12.27
C LEU A 362 -20.27 5.74 13.55
N GLU A 363 -19.09 5.82 14.16
CA GLU A 363 -18.83 5.21 15.46
C GLU A 363 -19.71 5.80 16.56
N ALA A 364 -19.91 7.12 16.55
CA ALA A 364 -20.81 7.78 17.50
C ALA A 364 -22.28 7.41 17.27
N GLU A 365 -22.69 7.19 16.02
CA GLU A 365 -24.09 6.91 15.65
C GLU A 365 -24.43 5.42 15.69
N LEU A 366 -23.49 4.53 15.27
CA LEU A 366 -23.74 3.10 15.07
C LEU A 366 -22.86 2.19 15.95
N GLY A 367 -21.95 2.77 16.74
CA GLY A 367 -21.11 2.03 17.70
C GLY A 367 -19.84 1.41 17.14
N THR A 368 -19.60 1.50 15.83
CA THR A 368 -18.39 0.98 15.18
C THR A 368 -17.91 1.93 14.07
N ASN A 369 -16.61 2.16 14.01
CA ASN A 369 -15.97 2.93 12.96
C ASN A 369 -15.61 2.03 11.76
N PRO A 370 -16.35 2.10 10.63
CA PRO A 370 -16.07 1.26 9.45
C PRO A 370 -14.86 1.74 8.65
N TYR A 371 -14.30 2.90 8.96
CA TYR A 371 -13.18 3.53 8.27
C TYR A 371 -11.96 3.68 9.18
N LYS A 372 -11.82 2.78 10.16
CA LYS A 372 -10.67 2.70 11.06
C LYS A 372 -9.52 1.93 10.40
N PHE A 373 -9.15 2.34 9.21
CA PHE A 373 -8.12 1.69 8.41
C PHE A 373 -6.74 2.31 8.60
N GLY A 374 -5.69 1.51 8.33
CA GLY A 374 -4.34 1.98 8.09
C GLY A 374 -4.14 2.39 6.63
N MET A 375 -3.22 3.30 6.36
CA MET A 375 -2.91 3.79 5.00
C MET A 375 -1.69 3.09 4.43
N ILE A 376 -1.78 2.60 3.20
CA ILE A 376 -0.68 2.04 2.41
C ILE A 376 -0.62 2.67 1.03
N GLY A 377 0.51 2.50 0.34
CA GLY A 377 0.64 2.77 -1.09
C GLY A 377 0.87 1.47 -1.85
N SER A 378 0.54 1.46 -3.13
CA SER A 378 0.77 0.35 -4.06
C SER A 378 0.93 0.86 -5.48
N THR A 379 1.22 -0.02 -6.44
CA THR A 379 1.35 0.41 -7.84
C THR A 379 0.03 0.36 -8.60
N ASP A 380 -0.72 -0.69 -8.48
CA ASP A 380 -1.80 -1.04 -9.41
C ASP A 380 -1.28 -1.03 -10.86
N SER A 381 0.00 -1.40 -11.03
CA SER A 381 0.61 -1.46 -12.35
C SER A 381 0.12 -2.68 -13.13
N HIS A 382 -0.18 -2.48 -14.42
CA HIS A 382 -0.61 -3.53 -15.35
C HIS A 382 0.51 -3.91 -16.32
N THR A 383 1.77 -3.76 -15.88
CA THR A 383 2.96 -4.08 -16.67
C THR A 383 3.74 -5.29 -16.15
N SER A 384 3.29 -5.91 -15.04
CA SER A 384 4.05 -6.89 -14.23
C SER A 384 5.32 -6.29 -13.58
N LEU A 385 5.49 -4.97 -13.62
CA LEU A 385 6.67 -4.26 -13.15
C LEU A 385 6.28 -3.30 -12.04
N ALA A 386 6.52 -3.68 -10.79
CA ALA A 386 6.28 -2.86 -9.61
C ALA A 386 7.36 -1.77 -9.46
N ALA A 387 7.34 -0.77 -10.34
CA ALA A 387 8.32 0.31 -10.42
C ALA A 387 7.70 1.64 -9.96
N VAL A 388 8.19 2.18 -8.84
CA VAL A 388 7.62 3.35 -8.16
C VAL A 388 8.55 4.57 -8.14
N GLN A 389 9.77 4.43 -8.66
CA GLN A 389 10.75 5.52 -8.65
C GLN A 389 10.50 6.47 -9.83
N GLU A 390 10.54 7.76 -9.58
CA GLU A 390 10.34 8.80 -10.58
C GLU A 390 11.30 8.65 -11.79
N ASP A 391 12.54 8.25 -11.55
CA ASP A 391 13.53 8.03 -12.61
C ASP A 391 13.45 6.65 -13.28
N ASN A 392 12.55 5.76 -12.82
CA ASN A 392 12.41 4.38 -13.29
C ASN A 392 10.93 3.94 -13.41
N PHE A 393 10.04 4.85 -13.80
CA PHE A 393 8.61 4.61 -13.91
C PHE A 393 8.21 3.99 -15.25
N PHE A 394 7.49 2.86 -15.21
CA PHE A 394 7.10 2.10 -16.41
C PHE A 394 5.65 2.31 -16.87
N GLY A 395 4.90 3.18 -16.18
CA GLY A 395 3.51 3.48 -16.54
C GLY A 395 2.49 2.47 -16.02
N LYS A 396 1.21 2.78 -16.22
CA LYS A 396 0.08 1.95 -15.78
C LYS A 396 -0.02 0.65 -16.58
N HIS A 397 0.22 0.70 -17.88
CA HIS A 397 0.10 -0.43 -18.80
C HIS A 397 1.20 -0.38 -19.86
N SER A 398 1.44 -1.51 -20.53
CA SER A 398 2.58 -1.64 -21.46
C SER A 398 2.51 -0.71 -22.68
N GLY A 399 1.33 -0.22 -23.05
CA GLY A 399 1.18 0.86 -24.04
C GLY A 399 1.67 2.24 -23.57
N ALA A 400 1.94 2.40 -22.25
CA ALA A 400 2.49 3.61 -21.63
C ALA A 400 3.89 3.38 -21.05
N GLU A 401 4.62 2.36 -21.49
CA GLU A 401 6.04 2.18 -21.16
C GLU A 401 6.88 3.35 -21.68
N PRO A 402 8.11 3.57 -21.16
CA PRO A 402 8.96 4.70 -21.54
C PRO A 402 9.10 4.85 -23.07
N ALA A 403 8.58 5.97 -23.60
CA ALA A 403 8.57 6.31 -25.02
C ALA A 403 8.45 7.84 -25.20
N PRO A 404 8.94 8.42 -26.31
CA PRO A 404 8.87 9.88 -26.54
C PRO A 404 7.45 10.43 -26.50
N GLU A 405 6.45 9.66 -26.96
CA GLU A 405 5.05 10.05 -27.08
C GLU A 405 4.22 9.80 -25.83
N ARG A 406 4.72 9.04 -24.82
CA ARG A 406 3.88 8.64 -23.68
C ARG A 406 3.37 9.82 -22.82
N LEU A 407 4.06 10.96 -22.85
CA LEU A 407 3.60 12.17 -22.15
C LEU A 407 2.35 12.80 -22.79
N THR A 408 2.25 12.73 -24.10
CA THR A 408 1.22 13.43 -24.91
C THR A 408 0.15 12.49 -25.45
N HIS A 409 0.31 11.18 -25.27
CA HIS A 409 -0.70 10.21 -25.68
C HIS A 409 -1.91 10.25 -24.73
N ALA A 410 -3.10 10.06 -25.29
CA ALA A 410 -4.32 9.94 -24.49
C ALA A 410 -4.30 8.58 -23.75
N PHE A 411 -4.12 8.64 -22.43
CA PHE A 411 -4.15 7.45 -21.57
C PHE A 411 -5.55 6.83 -21.53
N MET A 412 -6.57 7.67 -21.35
CA MET A 412 -7.99 7.30 -21.38
C MET A 412 -8.78 8.46 -21.95
N SER A 413 -9.75 8.16 -22.82
CA SER A 413 -10.60 9.20 -23.44
C SER A 413 -12.03 8.70 -23.58
N ASN A 414 -12.98 9.54 -23.18
CA ASN A 414 -14.41 9.29 -23.34
C ASN A 414 -15.13 10.63 -23.58
N VAL A 415 -16.43 10.61 -23.82
CA VAL A 415 -17.28 11.80 -24.03
C VAL A 415 -17.20 12.81 -22.89
N ASN A 416 -16.79 12.40 -21.70
CA ASN A 416 -16.69 13.24 -20.51
C ASN A 416 -15.31 13.84 -20.28
N GLY A 417 -14.27 13.42 -21.00
CA GLY A 417 -12.93 13.98 -20.86
C GLY A 417 -11.83 13.07 -21.39
N THR A 418 -10.60 13.55 -21.29
CA THR A 418 -9.39 12.82 -21.63
C THR A 418 -8.38 12.96 -20.52
N ILE A 419 -7.82 11.84 -20.08
CA ILE A 419 -6.65 11.78 -19.19
C ILE A 419 -5.44 11.53 -20.08
N MET A 420 -4.44 12.41 -19.94
CA MET A 420 -3.20 12.32 -20.73
C MET A 420 -2.18 11.43 -20.01
N GLY A 421 -1.25 10.87 -20.77
CA GLY A 421 -0.20 10.00 -20.24
C GLY A 421 0.60 10.64 -19.11
N TRP A 422 0.94 11.93 -19.22
CA TRP A 422 1.69 12.65 -18.18
C TRP A 422 0.96 12.77 -16.82
N GLN A 423 -0.36 12.56 -16.80
CA GLN A 423 -1.16 12.66 -15.57
C GLN A 423 -1.10 11.38 -14.70
N GLN A 424 -0.46 10.31 -15.19
CA GLN A 424 -0.16 9.14 -14.34
C GLN A 424 0.81 9.53 -13.22
N VAL A 425 0.68 8.89 -12.07
CA VAL A 425 1.57 9.07 -10.91
C VAL A 425 2.63 7.97 -10.92
N ALA A 426 3.85 8.25 -10.44
CA ALA A 426 4.89 7.22 -10.33
C ALA A 426 4.52 6.12 -9.33
N SER A 427 3.53 6.39 -8.47
CA SER A 427 2.92 5.37 -7.62
C SER A 427 3.50 5.30 -6.21
N GLY A 428 3.19 4.26 -5.45
CA GLY A 428 3.56 4.15 -4.04
C GLY A 428 3.89 2.74 -3.59
N LEU A 429 4.36 2.64 -2.35
CA LEU A 429 4.67 1.38 -1.66
C LEU A 429 3.93 1.29 -0.34
N ALA A 430 3.61 0.07 0.05
CA ALA A 430 3.27 -0.26 1.41
C ALA A 430 4.57 -0.44 2.22
N ALA A 431 4.68 0.29 3.33
CA ALA A 431 5.74 0.14 4.30
C ALA A 431 5.17 -0.51 5.56
N VAL A 432 5.71 -1.65 5.95
CA VAL A 432 5.16 -2.51 7.01
C VAL A 432 6.20 -2.70 8.11
N TRP A 433 5.87 -2.31 9.33
CA TRP A 433 6.70 -2.57 10.51
C TRP A 433 6.43 -3.97 11.03
N ALA A 434 7.41 -4.86 10.91
CA ALA A 434 7.30 -6.25 11.36
C ALA A 434 8.60 -6.73 12.03
N LYS A 435 8.53 -7.87 12.72
CA LYS A 435 9.69 -8.50 13.36
C LYS A 435 10.58 -9.20 12.33
N GLU A 436 9.95 -9.81 11.33
CA GLU A 436 10.61 -10.58 10.29
C GLU A 436 9.86 -10.51 8.96
N ASN A 437 10.55 -10.84 7.87
CA ASN A 437 9.96 -10.86 6.52
C ASN A 437 9.36 -12.25 6.24
N THR A 438 8.16 -12.49 6.76
CA THR A 438 7.36 -13.70 6.49
C THR A 438 5.92 -13.29 6.20
N ARG A 439 5.13 -14.14 5.54
CA ARG A 439 3.71 -13.86 5.27
C ARG A 439 2.96 -13.53 6.55
N GLU A 440 3.15 -14.37 7.57
CA GLU A 440 2.47 -14.26 8.85
C GLU A 440 2.81 -12.93 9.54
N ALA A 441 4.11 -12.62 9.66
CA ALA A 441 4.54 -11.42 10.38
C ALA A 441 4.13 -10.12 9.68
N LEU A 442 4.20 -10.09 8.34
CA LEU A 442 3.76 -8.94 7.55
C LEU A 442 2.24 -8.80 7.54
N PHE A 443 1.50 -9.90 7.38
CA PHE A 443 0.04 -9.89 7.43
C PHE A 443 -0.47 -9.42 8.79
N ASP A 444 0.05 -9.98 9.88
CA ASP A 444 -0.33 -9.61 11.24
C ASP A 444 -0.02 -8.13 11.53
N ALA A 445 1.04 -7.58 10.92
CA ALA A 445 1.34 -6.15 10.98
C ALA A 445 0.34 -5.30 10.17
N MET A 446 -0.07 -5.77 9.00
CA MET A 446 -1.11 -5.15 8.18
C MET A 446 -2.46 -5.15 8.91
N GLU A 447 -2.83 -6.26 9.52
CA GLU A 447 -4.07 -6.41 10.29
C GLU A 447 -4.12 -5.45 11.50
N ARG A 448 -3.04 -5.33 12.27
CA ARG A 448 -2.94 -4.35 13.36
C ARG A 448 -2.63 -2.92 12.89
N LYS A 449 -2.51 -2.68 11.57
CA LYS A 449 -2.32 -1.38 10.91
C LYS A 449 -0.99 -0.69 11.26
N GLU A 450 0.03 -1.45 11.64
CA GLU A 450 1.37 -0.91 11.88
C GLU A 450 2.13 -0.72 10.55
N VAL A 451 1.51 0.07 9.68
CA VAL A 451 1.89 0.31 8.30
C VAL A 451 1.80 1.79 7.94
N TYR A 452 2.46 2.17 6.85
CA TYR A 452 2.29 3.50 6.27
C TYR A 452 2.47 3.46 4.74
N ALA A 453 1.88 4.45 4.06
CA ALA A 453 2.06 4.67 2.63
C ALA A 453 3.33 5.49 2.37
N THR A 454 4.05 5.18 1.29
CA THR A 454 4.97 6.12 0.65
C THR A 454 4.57 6.34 -0.80
N THR A 455 4.91 7.50 -1.37
CA THR A 455 4.65 7.80 -2.78
C THR A 455 5.81 7.36 -3.71
N GLY A 456 6.68 6.46 -3.22
CA GLY A 456 7.80 5.88 -3.98
C GLY A 456 9.09 5.77 -3.18
N PRO A 457 9.66 6.85 -2.63
CA PRO A 457 10.85 6.79 -1.79
C PRO A 457 10.62 5.98 -0.53
N ARG A 458 11.63 5.17 -0.14
CA ARG A 458 11.59 4.34 1.06
C ARG A 458 12.01 5.14 2.30
N MET A 459 11.25 6.20 2.60
CA MET A 459 11.40 6.94 3.85
C MET A 459 11.05 6.05 5.03
N MET A 460 11.88 6.03 6.08
CA MET A 460 11.57 5.32 7.32
C MET A 460 10.82 6.26 8.25
N VAL A 461 9.62 5.89 8.68
CA VAL A 461 8.77 6.72 9.55
C VAL A 461 8.31 5.92 10.76
N ARG A 462 8.46 6.48 11.96
CA ARG A 462 7.85 5.99 13.19
C ARG A 462 6.90 7.04 13.74
N PHE A 463 5.76 6.58 14.23
CA PHE A 463 4.75 7.44 14.84
C PHE A 463 4.09 6.72 16.01
N PHE A 464 4.19 7.32 17.20
CA PHE A 464 3.63 6.78 18.44
C PHE A 464 2.78 7.84 19.13
N GLY A 465 1.69 7.42 19.75
CA GLY A 465 0.85 8.26 20.60
C GLY A 465 0.87 7.78 22.05
N GLY A 466 0.84 8.71 23.00
CA GLY A 466 0.84 8.42 24.43
C GLY A 466 0.47 9.65 25.25
N TRP A 467 0.74 9.62 26.56
CA TRP A 467 0.37 10.72 27.46
C TRP A 467 1.55 11.45 28.08
N ASP A 468 2.78 10.91 27.93
CA ASP A 468 3.95 11.33 28.71
C ASP A 468 5.25 11.38 27.89
N PHE A 469 5.19 11.45 26.57
CA PHE A 469 6.39 11.58 25.74
C PHE A 469 7.03 12.96 25.94
N THR A 470 8.36 12.98 25.93
CA THR A 470 9.19 14.17 26.10
C THR A 470 10.33 14.16 25.09
N ASP A 471 11.00 15.30 24.90
CA ASP A 471 12.18 15.41 24.01
C ASP A 471 13.31 14.43 24.37
N LYS A 472 13.37 13.95 25.63
CA LYS A 472 14.34 12.93 26.03
C LYS A 472 14.10 11.60 25.34
N ASP A 473 12.85 11.29 25.01
CA ASP A 473 12.46 10.06 24.34
C ASP A 473 12.88 10.10 22.86
N LEU A 474 12.75 11.24 22.21
CA LEU A 474 13.25 11.46 20.86
C LEU A 474 14.78 11.35 20.79
N ASN A 475 15.48 11.90 21.77
CA ASN A 475 16.94 11.93 21.83
C ASN A 475 17.56 10.68 22.48
N ASN A 476 16.77 9.64 22.73
CA ASN A 476 17.26 8.36 23.22
C ASN A 476 17.91 7.57 22.07
N ARG A 477 18.81 6.63 22.43
CA ARG A 477 19.42 5.69 21.46
C ARG A 477 18.39 4.92 20.62
N GLU A 478 17.27 4.58 21.22
CA GLU A 478 16.18 3.85 20.58
C GLU A 478 14.82 4.49 20.90
N PRO A 479 14.41 5.56 20.19
CA PRO A 479 13.15 6.25 20.46
C PRO A 479 11.93 5.32 20.38
N ALA A 480 11.96 4.32 19.49
CA ALA A 480 10.88 3.36 19.33
C ALA A 480 10.62 2.53 20.59
N PHE A 481 11.65 2.26 21.41
CA PHE A 481 11.47 1.56 22.69
C PHE A 481 10.53 2.32 23.63
N ALA A 482 10.77 3.63 23.79
CA ALA A 482 9.88 4.48 24.57
C ALA A 482 8.45 4.52 23.97
N GLY A 483 8.37 4.51 22.64
CA GLY A 483 7.10 4.46 21.90
C GLY A 483 6.26 3.24 22.27
N TYR A 484 6.83 2.05 22.21
CA TYR A 484 6.12 0.81 22.55
C TYR A 484 5.91 0.61 24.05
N GLU A 485 6.86 1.06 24.89
CA GLU A 485 6.76 0.89 26.36
C GLU A 485 5.65 1.76 26.98
N ARG A 486 5.48 2.99 26.48
CA ARG A 486 4.60 4.00 27.11
C ARG A 486 3.51 4.55 26.23
N GLY A 487 3.38 4.02 25.02
CA GLY A 487 2.39 4.46 24.05
C GLY A 487 1.91 3.36 23.14
N VAL A 488 1.28 3.76 22.07
CA VAL A 488 0.80 2.88 21.00
C VAL A 488 1.43 3.30 19.68
N PRO A 489 1.79 2.34 18.80
CA PRO A 489 2.28 2.65 17.47
C PRO A 489 1.14 3.15 16.56
N MET A 490 1.51 3.64 15.37
CA MET A 490 0.56 3.92 14.30
C MET A 490 -0.41 2.74 14.10
N GLY A 491 -1.69 3.04 13.82
CA GLY A 491 -2.77 2.07 13.73
C GLY A 491 -3.45 1.75 15.06
N GLY A 492 -2.84 2.10 16.20
CA GLY A 492 -3.32 1.77 17.54
C GLY A 492 -4.34 2.77 18.11
N ASP A 493 -4.91 2.39 19.26
CA ASP A 493 -5.82 3.22 20.06
C ASP A 493 -5.10 3.78 21.28
N LEU A 494 -5.22 5.08 21.51
CA LEU A 494 -4.76 5.69 22.75
C LEU A 494 -5.56 5.13 23.93
N PRO A 495 -4.90 4.84 25.06
CA PRO A 495 -5.61 4.49 26.28
C PRO A 495 -6.46 5.69 26.75
N ALA A 496 -7.40 5.41 27.68
CA ALA A 496 -8.30 6.41 28.24
C ALA A 496 -7.58 7.69 28.67
N ALA A 497 -8.24 8.84 28.47
CA ALA A 497 -7.69 10.14 28.78
C ALA A 497 -7.26 10.23 30.26
N GLN A 498 -6.08 10.81 30.49
CA GLN A 498 -5.58 11.10 31.81
C GLN A 498 -6.02 12.51 32.22
N ALA A 499 -6.59 12.67 33.41
CA ALA A 499 -7.12 13.95 33.89
C ALA A 499 -6.07 15.08 33.80
N GLY A 500 -6.42 16.14 33.10
CA GLY A 500 -5.58 17.33 32.91
C GLY A 500 -4.40 17.16 31.97
N LYS A 501 -4.32 16.03 31.21
CA LYS A 501 -3.30 15.82 30.19
C LYS A 501 -3.90 15.83 28.80
N ALA A 502 -3.12 16.30 27.83
CA ALA A 502 -3.36 16.12 26.41
C ALA A 502 -2.42 15.02 25.87
N PRO A 503 -2.82 14.29 24.81
CA PRO A 503 -1.95 13.26 24.22
C PRO A 503 -0.72 13.88 23.61
N SER A 504 0.41 13.20 23.80
CA SER A 504 1.70 13.53 23.20
C SER A 504 2.07 12.49 22.14
N PHE A 505 2.67 12.95 21.05
CA PHE A 505 3.03 12.12 19.91
C PHE A 505 4.54 12.21 19.69
N LEU A 506 5.17 11.04 19.59
CA LEU A 506 6.57 10.89 19.23
C LEU A 506 6.63 10.50 17.75
N VAL A 507 7.18 11.38 16.92
CA VAL A 507 7.37 11.14 15.49
C VAL A 507 8.82 11.35 15.10
N PHE A 508 9.35 10.44 14.27
CA PHE A 508 10.66 10.64 13.64
C PHE A 508 10.70 9.95 12.29
N ALA A 509 11.48 10.56 11.37
CA ALA A 509 11.62 10.09 10.02
C ALA A 509 13.07 10.22 9.53
N LEU A 510 13.49 9.24 8.72
CA LEU A 510 14.73 9.27 7.94
C LEU A 510 14.37 9.32 6.45
N ARG A 511 15.12 10.13 5.69
CA ARG A 511 14.96 10.14 4.23
C ARG A 511 15.34 8.79 3.61
N ASP A 512 14.87 8.53 2.43
CA ASP A 512 15.43 7.47 1.59
C ASP A 512 16.91 7.76 1.31
N PRO A 513 17.85 6.83 1.53
CA PRO A 513 19.28 7.05 1.30
C PRO A 513 19.63 7.55 -0.10
N ILE A 514 18.84 7.15 -1.12
CA ILE A 514 19.02 7.57 -2.53
C ILE A 514 18.05 8.67 -2.96
N GLY A 515 17.11 9.08 -2.09
CA GLY A 515 16.10 10.11 -2.35
C GLY A 515 16.47 11.49 -1.88
N GLY A 516 15.53 12.43 -2.00
CA GLY A 516 15.62 13.80 -1.51
C GLY A 516 15.63 13.88 0.01
N ASN A 517 16.19 14.96 0.55
CA ASN A 517 16.10 15.30 1.96
C ASN A 517 14.64 15.57 2.36
N LEU A 518 14.37 15.54 3.66
CA LEU A 518 13.05 15.85 4.22
C LEU A 518 12.85 17.37 4.33
N ASP A 519 11.68 17.83 3.91
CA ASP A 519 11.22 19.21 4.12
C ASP A 519 10.69 19.39 5.54
N ARG A 520 9.64 18.62 5.89
CA ARG A 520 8.93 18.73 7.16
C ARG A 520 8.18 17.46 7.54
N ILE A 521 7.78 17.39 8.82
CA ILE A 521 6.80 16.46 9.35
C ILE A 521 5.58 17.26 9.79
N GLN A 522 4.41 16.81 9.38
CA GLN A 522 3.11 17.34 9.80
C GLN A 522 2.36 16.29 10.61
N ILE A 523 1.57 16.71 11.59
CA ILE A 523 0.55 15.88 12.22
C ILE A 523 -0.81 16.42 11.78
N ILE A 524 -1.63 15.54 11.23
CA ILE A 524 -2.99 15.82 10.85
C ILE A 524 -3.91 15.27 11.94
N LYS A 525 -4.70 16.14 12.54
CA LYS A 525 -5.77 15.81 13.47
C LYS A 525 -7.11 15.92 12.78
N GLY A 526 -7.95 14.88 12.88
CA GLY A 526 -9.37 14.96 12.59
C GLY A 526 -10.18 14.65 13.85
N TRP A 527 -11.33 15.29 14.03
CA TRP A 527 -12.20 15.04 15.18
C TRP A 527 -13.68 15.24 14.87
N TYR A 528 -14.52 14.66 15.71
CA TYR A 528 -15.96 14.81 15.68
C TYR A 528 -16.48 15.36 17.02
N ASP A 529 -17.13 16.54 16.97
CA ASP A 529 -17.63 17.25 18.15
C ASP A 529 -19.07 16.86 18.56
N GLY A 530 -19.57 15.74 18.03
CA GLY A 530 -20.95 15.29 18.22
C GLY A 530 -21.95 15.93 17.23
N LYS A 531 -21.51 16.86 16.38
CA LYS A 531 -22.33 17.56 15.38
C LYS A 531 -21.66 17.67 14.02
N LYS A 532 -20.37 18.00 14.00
CA LYS A 532 -19.60 18.25 12.78
C LYS A 532 -18.26 17.55 12.84
N GLN A 533 -17.76 17.27 11.67
CA GLN A 533 -16.41 16.77 11.42
C GLN A 533 -15.48 17.97 11.23
N HIS A 534 -14.28 17.87 11.79
CA HIS A 534 -13.25 18.91 11.75
C HIS A 534 -11.89 18.32 11.42
N GLU A 535 -10.97 19.16 10.97
CA GLU A 535 -9.57 18.80 10.78
C GLU A 535 -8.65 19.98 11.04
N LYS A 536 -7.40 19.67 11.38
CA LYS A 536 -6.32 20.66 11.48
C LYS A 536 -4.98 20.01 11.18
N VAL A 537 -4.14 20.74 10.44
CA VAL A 537 -2.77 20.35 10.10
C VAL A 537 -1.80 21.17 10.95
N TYR A 538 -0.82 20.48 11.55
CA TYR A 538 0.22 21.10 12.35
C TYR A 538 1.60 20.75 11.77
N ASP A 539 2.42 21.75 11.45
CA ASP A 539 3.85 21.55 11.20
C ASP A 539 4.54 21.30 12.54
N VAL A 540 5.12 20.11 12.77
CA VAL A 540 5.70 19.70 14.05
C VAL A 540 7.23 19.59 14.03
N ALA A 541 7.82 19.38 12.85
CA ALA A 541 9.26 19.43 12.61
C ALA A 541 9.53 19.89 11.18
N TRP A 542 10.60 20.64 10.97
CA TRP A 542 11.00 21.10 9.63
C TRP A 542 12.51 21.34 9.54
N SER A 543 13.03 21.30 8.34
CA SER A 543 14.45 21.53 8.08
C SER A 543 14.81 23.01 8.03
N GLY A 544 16.06 23.33 8.39
CA GLY A 544 16.64 24.69 8.34
C GLY A 544 16.06 25.66 9.38
N ASP A 545 16.42 26.94 9.25
CA ASP A 545 16.07 27.99 10.23
C ASP A 545 14.75 28.71 9.91
N ARG A 546 13.85 28.05 9.14
CA ARG A 546 12.54 28.61 8.78
C ARG A 546 11.69 28.84 10.02
N LYS A 547 10.95 29.94 10.04
CA LYS A 547 10.04 30.26 11.15
C LYS A 547 8.61 30.30 10.66
N PRO A 548 7.67 29.71 11.40
CA PRO A 548 6.25 29.78 11.07
C PRO A 548 5.78 31.24 10.91
N GLY A 549 4.96 31.49 9.91
CA GLY A 549 4.31 32.77 9.68
C GLY A 549 3.24 33.09 10.73
N LYS A 550 2.54 34.21 10.56
CA LYS A 550 1.42 34.60 11.45
C LYS A 550 0.23 33.63 11.39
N ASP A 551 0.11 32.89 10.31
CA ASP A 551 -0.87 31.82 10.05
C ASP A 551 -0.45 30.46 10.65
N GLY A 552 0.72 30.39 11.30
CA GLY A 552 1.28 29.16 11.88
C GLY A 552 1.95 28.23 10.87
N LYS A 553 1.96 28.57 9.56
CA LYS A 553 2.56 27.73 8.51
C LYS A 553 4.04 28.00 8.33
N VAL A 554 4.81 26.94 8.13
CA VAL A 554 6.24 27.02 7.82
C VAL A 554 6.42 27.37 6.33
N PRO A 555 7.22 28.37 5.97
CA PRO A 555 7.47 28.71 4.56
C PRO A 555 8.01 27.52 3.75
N PRO A 556 7.88 27.54 2.40
CA PRO A 556 8.45 26.49 1.53
C PRO A 556 9.95 26.30 1.74
N VAL A 557 10.42 25.05 1.60
CA VAL A 557 11.84 24.68 1.77
C VAL A 557 12.75 25.21 0.65
N GLY A 558 12.16 25.62 -0.46
CA GLY A 558 12.86 25.97 -1.70
C GLY A 558 12.85 24.80 -2.70
N ASN A 559 13.55 24.99 -3.81
CA ASN A 559 13.61 24.03 -4.91
C ASN A 559 15.01 24.02 -5.54
N THR A 560 15.62 22.84 -5.67
CA THR A 560 16.94 22.62 -6.29
C THR A 560 16.85 21.85 -7.60
N VAL A 561 15.65 21.61 -8.12
CA VAL A 561 15.43 20.88 -9.37
C VAL A 561 15.91 21.68 -10.57
N ASP A 562 16.77 21.09 -11.38
CA ASP A 562 17.11 21.55 -12.71
C ASP A 562 16.35 20.71 -13.76
N ALA A 563 15.32 21.30 -14.34
CA ALA A 563 14.49 20.63 -15.35
C ALA A 563 15.25 20.30 -16.64
N LYS A 564 16.35 21.01 -16.96
CA LYS A 564 17.12 20.78 -18.19
C LYS A 564 17.94 19.51 -18.13
N THR A 565 18.33 19.10 -16.94
CA THR A 565 19.16 17.92 -16.69
C THR A 565 18.41 16.84 -15.91
N ALA A 566 17.15 17.08 -15.56
CA ALA A 566 16.33 16.23 -14.68
C ALA A 566 17.11 15.83 -13.41
N SER A 567 17.75 16.79 -12.76
CA SER A 567 18.58 16.57 -11.58
C SER A 567 18.18 17.51 -10.44
N TRP A 568 18.63 17.18 -9.23
CA TRP A 568 18.45 17.99 -8.03
C TRP A 568 19.63 17.81 -7.09
N THR A 569 19.69 18.62 -6.02
CA THR A 569 20.70 18.47 -4.97
C THR A 569 20.09 18.45 -3.59
N ASN A 570 20.71 17.72 -2.66
CA ASN A 570 20.37 17.70 -1.24
C ASN A 570 21.06 18.84 -0.46
N THR A 571 21.13 20.05 -1.04
CA THR A 571 21.66 21.24 -0.37
C THR A 571 20.64 21.94 0.52
N ILE A 572 19.38 21.54 0.44
CA ILE A 572 18.26 21.96 1.29
C ILE A 572 17.62 20.73 1.93
N GLY A 573 16.75 20.94 2.90
CA GLY A 573 16.14 19.84 3.62
C GLY A 573 17.06 19.24 4.69
N ALA A 574 16.61 18.18 5.36
CA ALA A 574 17.35 17.43 6.38
C ALA A 574 17.33 15.93 6.09
N SER A 575 18.39 15.21 6.49
CA SER A 575 18.44 13.74 6.36
C SER A 575 17.50 13.03 7.32
N GLU A 576 17.21 13.67 8.45
CA GLU A 576 16.32 13.18 9.50
C GLU A 576 15.56 14.35 10.12
N LEU A 577 14.34 14.09 10.55
CA LEU A 577 13.51 15.00 11.32
C LEU A 577 12.78 14.22 12.41
N GLY A 578 12.52 14.90 13.54
CA GLY A 578 11.72 14.30 14.61
C GLY A 578 11.19 15.35 15.57
N ALA A 579 10.11 15.01 16.24
CA ALA A 579 9.50 15.85 17.26
C ALA A 579 8.76 15.01 18.30
N VAL A 580 8.65 15.57 19.49
CA VAL A 580 7.57 15.24 20.42
C VAL A 580 6.60 16.41 20.40
N TRP A 581 5.35 16.14 20.02
CA TRP A 581 4.31 17.13 19.90
C TRP A 581 3.13 16.78 20.80
N THR A 582 2.63 17.73 21.56
CA THR A 582 1.44 17.57 22.41
C THR A 582 0.29 18.35 21.79
N ASP A 583 -0.89 17.72 21.67
CA ASP A 583 -2.05 18.37 21.07
C ASP A 583 -2.53 19.59 21.88
N PRO A 584 -2.35 20.83 21.37
CA PRO A 584 -2.78 22.04 22.09
C PRO A 584 -4.30 22.24 22.10
N ASP A 585 -5.01 21.55 21.23
CA ASP A 585 -6.45 21.69 21.03
C ASP A 585 -7.20 20.39 21.43
N PHE A 586 -6.63 19.61 22.37
CA PHE A 586 -7.23 18.36 22.82
C PHE A 586 -8.50 18.59 23.66
N ASP A 587 -9.53 17.86 23.32
CA ASP A 587 -10.78 17.79 24.10
C ASP A 587 -11.07 16.32 24.45
N PRO A 588 -11.07 15.94 25.74
CA PRO A 588 -11.27 14.56 26.17
C PRO A 588 -12.67 14.01 25.90
N ASP A 589 -13.64 14.85 25.56
CA ASP A 589 -15.01 14.45 25.26
C ASP A 589 -15.25 14.21 23.76
N GLN A 590 -14.23 14.43 22.91
CA GLN A 590 -14.33 14.33 21.45
C GLN A 590 -13.53 13.14 20.91
N ARG A 591 -14.14 12.36 20.01
CA ARG A 591 -13.44 11.37 19.23
C ARG A 591 -12.47 12.03 18.26
N ALA A 592 -11.26 11.51 18.17
CA ALA A 592 -10.23 12.07 17.29
C ALA A 592 -9.34 10.98 16.67
N PHE A 593 -8.71 11.31 15.56
CA PHE A 593 -7.58 10.57 15.02
C PHE A 593 -6.41 11.51 14.74
N TYR A 594 -5.22 10.93 14.72
CA TYR A 594 -3.97 11.62 14.41
C TYR A 594 -3.12 10.76 13.48
N TYR A 595 -2.61 11.33 12.39
CA TYR A 595 -1.59 10.66 11.58
C TYR A 595 -0.49 11.63 11.20
N ALA A 596 0.73 11.09 10.95
CA ALA A 596 1.85 11.88 10.50
C ALA A 596 1.94 11.87 8.96
N ARG A 597 2.27 13.02 8.37
CA ARG A 597 2.66 13.18 6.98
C ARG A 597 4.09 13.70 6.93
N VAL A 598 4.98 12.95 6.28
CA VAL A 598 6.38 13.32 6.07
C VAL A 598 6.55 13.76 4.64
N ILE A 599 7.08 14.95 4.41
CA ILE A 599 7.21 15.54 3.07
C ILE A 599 8.70 15.71 2.73
N GLN A 600 9.06 15.25 1.53
CA GLN A 600 10.40 15.39 0.94
C GLN A 600 10.56 16.77 0.29
N ILE A 601 11.80 17.23 0.08
CA ILE A 601 12.09 18.39 -0.79
C ILE A 601 11.65 18.09 -2.23
N PRO A 602 11.41 19.10 -3.07
CA PRO A 602 11.11 18.89 -4.48
C PRO A 602 12.21 18.12 -5.21
N THR A 603 11.82 17.07 -5.95
CA THR A 603 12.66 16.28 -6.87
C THR A 603 12.02 16.24 -8.26
N PRO A 604 12.76 15.95 -9.35
CA PRO A 604 12.16 15.88 -10.68
C PRO A 604 11.05 14.83 -10.73
N ARG A 605 9.92 15.18 -11.33
CA ARG A 605 8.85 14.21 -11.60
C ARG A 605 9.22 13.29 -12.77
N TRP A 606 8.68 12.09 -12.85
CA TRP A 606 8.95 11.11 -13.91
C TRP A 606 8.80 11.70 -15.33
N SER A 607 7.82 12.58 -15.52
CA SER A 607 7.61 13.31 -16.78
C SER A 607 8.79 14.22 -17.15
N THR A 608 9.47 14.77 -16.17
CA THR A 608 10.69 15.58 -16.38
C THR A 608 11.88 14.68 -16.76
N TYR A 609 12.01 13.51 -16.15
CA TYR A 609 13.00 12.52 -16.58
C TYR A 609 12.78 12.05 -18.02
N ASP A 610 11.53 11.82 -18.42
CA ASP A 610 11.21 11.46 -19.80
C ASP A 610 11.49 12.60 -20.78
N ALA A 611 11.05 13.82 -20.45
CA ALA A 611 11.33 14.99 -21.28
C ALA A 611 12.83 15.14 -21.55
N PHE A 612 13.66 14.96 -20.52
CA PHE A 612 15.13 14.99 -20.65
C PHE A 612 15.66 13.82 -21.46
N ARG A 613 15.28 12.58 -21.15
CA ARG A 613 15.80 11.35 -21.79
C ARG A 613 15.45 11.26 -23.27
N PHE A 614 14.25 11.67 -23.63
CA PHE A 614 13.76 11.61 -25.02
C PHE A 614 13.92 12.90 -25.79
N GLY A 615 14.35 14.00 -25.13
CA GLY A 615 14.50 15.31 -25.79
C GLY A 615 13.16 15.89 -26.26
N VAL A 616 12.08 15.61 -25.57
CA VAL A 616 10.72 16.11 -25.87
C VAL A 616 10.32 17.21 -24.87
N PRO A 617 9.46 18.17 -25.27
CA PRO A 617 8.98 19.18 -24.33
C PRO A 617 8.03 18.57 -23.30
N LEU A 618 8.03 19.14 -22.07
CA LEU A 618 6.98 18.85 -21.11
C LEU A 618 5.65 19.41 -21.62
N PRO A 619 4.55 18.64 -21.52
CA PRO A 619 3.22 19.15 -21.84
C PRO A 619 2.81 20.34 -20.95
N ASP A 620 1.96 21.22 -21.48
CA ASP A 620 1.39 22.31 -20.70
C ASP A 620 0.61 21.76 -19.49
N GLY A 621 0.90 22.30 -18.31
CA GLY A 621 0.29 21.87 -17.06
C GLY A 621 0.99 20.69 -16.37
N ALA A 622 1.95 20.00 -17.02
CA ALA A 622 2.70 18.93 -16.38
C ALA A 622 3.66 19.48 -15.31
N PRO A 623 3.60 18.97 -14.06
CA PRO A 623 4.52 19.41 -13.01
C PRO A 623 5.97 19.04 -13.35
N VAL A 624 6.89 20.00 -13.16
CA VAL A 624 8.34 19.77 -13.33
C VAL A 624 8.92 18.94 -12.19
N ALA A 625 8.38 19.14 -10.99
CA ALA A 625 8.87 18.53 -9.76
C ALA A 625 7.71 18.02 -8.93
N THR A 626 8.00 17.02 -8.11
CA THR A 626 7.08 16.48 -7.11
C THR A 626 7.71 16.58 -5.72
N GLN A 627 6.88 16.62 -4.67
CA GLN A 627 7.30 16.46 -3.27
C GLN A 627 6.77 15.14 -2.73
N ASP A 628 7.53 14.09 -2.95
CA ASP A 628 7.20 12.78 -2.42
C ASP A 628 6.98 12.80 -0.91
N ARG A 629 6.15 11.89 -0.44
CA ARG A 629 5.69 11.90 0.94
C ARG A 629 5.37 10.51 1.49
N ALA A 630 5.17 10.46 2.80
CA ALA A 630 4.67 9.28 3.49
C ALA A 630 3.49 9.67 4.38
N TYR A 631 2.51 8.75 4.50
CA TYR A 631 1.32 8.89 5.34
C TYR A 631 1.25 7.72 6.32
N THR A 632 1.35 7.98 7.63
CA THR A 632 1.21 6.90 8.62
C THR A 632 -0.24 6.49 8.80
N SER A 633 -0.46 5.26 9.23
CA SER A 633 -1.74 4.85 9.77
C SER A 633 -2.13 5.73 10.95
N PRO A 634 -3.43 6.07 11.11
CA PRO A 634 -3.88 6.92 12.21
C PRO A 634 -3.76 6.26 13.58
N ILE A 635 -3.49 7.06 14.60
CA ILE A 635 -3.67 6.72 16.00
C ILE A 635 -5.00 7.34 16.45
N TRP A 636 -5.83 6.56 17.15
CA TRP A 636 -7.21 6.91 17.49
C TRP A 636 -7.37 7.24 18.95
N PHE A 637 -8.25 8.18 19.24
CA PHE A 637 -8.71 8.48 20.58
C PHE A 637 -10.24 8.40 20.65
N ASN A 638 -10.73 7.59 21.60
CA ASN A 638 -12.15 7.48 21.96
C ASN A 638 -12.30 7.89 23.43
N PRO A 639 -13.26 8.79 23.75
CA PRO A 639 -13.55 9.21 25.11
C PRO A 639 -13.92 8.10 26.08
#